data_e0a77e2ce7963e90c79b0a3689d1fc1c
#
_entry.id   e0a77e2ce7963e90c79b0a3689d1fc1c
#
_cell.length_a   1.000
_cell.length_b   1.000
_cell.length_c   1.000
_cell.angle_alpha   90.00
_cell.angle_beta   90.00
_cell.angle_gamma   90.00
#
_symmetry.space_group_name_H-M   'P 1'
#
loop_
_entity.id
_entity.type
_entity.pdbx_description
1 polymer ?
#
loop_
_entity_poly.entity_id
_entity_poly.type
_entity_poly.pdbx_seq_one_letter_code
_entity_poly.pdbx_strand_id
1 'polypeptide(L)'
;MTWPFENDTSGIVKRISNRSISANRKRNIFIILTIALASALLSAIVLYGFGVMQETQNRNQKTAQIMYHAISEQQGQELYKQEEIAWVGEFFNAFSEQVNHSTVNFTYANADMLKSQSMPYSGDLPASENEIVVQESFLDSLGYSNELGQTIQIPFSDGTTHDFKLTGILDVKTGDIGRYTAIISKELVRQQYGDGGMIDYYIGLKGAQNMSEEEATNYANTLAQQLKISDDNVIVRSTYFNLKDENHGSDMLFYFLIGFVTFIGSGIVIYSIFYISVASSIRNYGQLRTIGTTKRQIKKMVYREGKLLAAIAIPIGLVIGNVIGYFLIPAGWYWLTTLCVTVGVGLFAFIIVMIAIHTPVKRAAAVSPLEALRYSDYQGKMKESSVLHRKITPASLAKMNLSRQKAKSTLTILSLSLGGVLVVLISTMLVSYDGVAEARGRAFPVGEFNIQLNANQSWDTAGISLSGLQQKNFLNADFINAVESIDGVTGIKHWYYTDAEYRVNGNSGKWIQGFCRDEQQNLEKERIAGTTDYDELVAGNGIVLLQERADLYDIEAALGDTVEVDYKTESGQIRTKAYTVMGIVNEYSYSGFSKCFALPEQFMNEATGIDCTGTISVITDMKKYDTVEAALNQLIDGNSDLVMETIKESITYYSGLQQLSFGVLLIVAVIVVCFSLINLVNTTITNFLSRRQEIGMLQAIGLSKKQLIKMLCYEGLMYSVFATLVTLVLGTGLGFLSVQVVVKTMNPYFYYSFPWLIVLIYLA
;
A
#
# COMPACT_ATOMS: atom_id res chain seq x y z
N MET A 1 -27.85 -59.30 -25.27
CA MET A 1 -28.74 -59.39 -24.10
C MET A 1 -28.43 -58.21 -23.16
N THR A 2 -29.27 -57.20 -23.19
CA THR A 2 -29.23 -56.12 -22.23
C THR A 2 -30.09 -56.53 -21.05
N TRP A 3 -29.45 -56.69 -19.86
CA TRP A 3 -30.17 -56.94 -18.64
C TRP A 3 -31.02 -55.71 -18.27
N PRO A 4 -32.33 -55.86 -17.99
CA PRO A 4 -33.24 -54.73 -17.84
C PRO A 4 -33.17 -54.04 -16.48
N PHE A 5 -32.22 -54.36 -15.63
CA PHE A 5 -32.05 -53.70 -14.31
C PHE A 5 -30.79 -52.83 -14.32
N GLU A 6 -30.96 -51.53 -14.11
CA GLU A 6 -29.85 -50.64 -13.71
C GLU A 6 -29.28 -51.16 -12.39
N ASN A 7 -28.22 -51.93 -12.48
CA ASN A 7 -27.51 -52.40 -11.29
C ASN A 7 -26.86 -51.18 -10.63
N ASP A 8 -27.40 -50.72 -9.50
CA ASP A 8 -26.81 -49.65 -8.75
C ASP A 8 -25.44 -50.08 -8.19
N THR A 9 -24.39 -49.76 -8.93
CA THR A 9 -23.01 -50.08 -8.58
C THR A 9 -22.38 -48.98 -7.71
N SER A 10 -23.16 -48.01 -7.25
CA SER A 10 -22.66 -46.87 -6.44
C SER A 10 -22.02 -47.33 -5.13
N GLY A 11 -22.58 -48.34 -4.46
CA GLY A 11 -22.06 -48.99 -3.26
C GLY A 11 -20.68 -49.64 -3.47
N ILE A 12 -20.50 -50.31 -4.60
CA ILE A 12 -19.23 -50.97 -4.97
C ILE A 12 -18.17 -49.91 -5.27
N VAL A 13 -18.50 -48.91 -6.07
CA VAL A 13 -17.59 -47.76 -6.36
C VAL A 13 -17.17 -47.06 -5.08
N LYS A 14 -18.11 -46.85 -4.13
CA LYS A 14 -17.82 -46.26 -2.81
C LYS A 14 -16.83 -47.08 -2.00
N ARG A 15 -17.01 -48.41 -1.93
CA ARG A 15 -16.11 -49.31 -1.18
C ARG A 15 -14.70 -49.33 -1.80
N ILE A 16 -14.62 -49.48 -3.13
CA ILE A 16 -13.33 -49.54 -3.84
C ILE A 16 -12.58 -48.19 -3.69
N SER A 17 -13.25 -47.04 -3.85
CA SER A 17 -12.65 -45.74 -3.67
C SER A 17 -12.12 -45.52 -2.25
N ASN A 18 -12.90 -45.89 -1.22
CA ASN A 18 -12.45 -45.74 0.19
C ASN A 18 -11.27 -46.67 0.49
N ARG A 19 -11.24 -47.89 -0.01
CA ARG A 19 -10.09 -48.81 0.16
C ARG A 19 -8.86 -48.31 -0.62
N SER A 20 -9.03 -47.73 -1.79
CA SER A 20 -7.96 -47.12 -2.58
C SER A 20 -7.32 -45.96 -1.80
N ILE A 21 -8.15 -45.09 -1.18
CA ILE A 21 -7.67 -43.98 -0.33
C ILE A 21 -6.88 -44.54 0.84
N SER A 22 -7.38 -45.56 1.57
CA SER A 22 -6.71 -46.15 2.72
C SER A 22 -5.39 -46.86 2.37
N ALA A 23 -5.36 -47.50 1.19
CA ALA A 23 -4.15 -48.22 0.72
C ALA A 23 -3.02 -47.26 0.32
N ASN A 24 -3.36 -46.04 -0.09
CA ASN A 24 -2.41 -45.04 -0.60
C ASN A 24 -2.22 -43.84 0.36
N ARG A 25 -2.26 -44.08 1.69
CA ARG A 25 -2.23 -43.03 2.72
C ARG A 25 -1.12 -41.99 2.53
N LYS A 26 0.12 -42.38 2.32
CA LYS A 26 1.26 -41.48 2.15
C LYS A 26 1.04 -40.53 0.96
N ARG A 27 0.66 -41.08 -0.19
CA ARG A 27 0.35 -40.28 -1.39
C ARG A 27 -0.78 -39.29 -1.15
N ASN A 28 -1.86 -39.74 -0.51
CA ASN A 28 -3.03 -38.91 -0.27
C ASN A 28 -2.78 -37.78 0.72
N ILE A 29 -1.91 -38.00 1.73
CA ILE A 29 -1.44 -36.92 2.63
C ILE A 29 -0.74 -35.81 1.83
N PHE A 30 0.13 -36.15 0.88
CA PHE A 30 0.79 -35.16 0.04
C PHE A 30 -0.21 -34.40 -0.84
N ILE A 31 -1.24 -35.07 -1.40
CA ILE A 31 -2.29 -34.42 -2.18
C ILE A 31 -3.10 -33.47 -1.29
N ILE A 32 -3.51 -33.90 -0.11
CA ILE A 32 -4.21 -33.07 0.87
C ILE A 32 -3.37 -31.85 1.26
N LEU A 33 -2.10 -32.06 1.61
CA LEU A 33 -1.19 -30.99 1.99
C LEU A 33 -1.06 -29.93 0.86
N THR A 34 -0.92 -30.37 -0.38
CA THR A 34 -0.77 -29.46 -1.52
C THR A 34 -2.06 -28.70 -1.82
N ILE A 35 -3.22 -29.35 -1.80
CA ILE A 35 -4.50 -28.65 -2.00
C ILE A 35 -4.76 -27.69 -0.85
N ALA A 36 -4.45 -28.08 0.40
CA ALA A 36 -4.61 -27.23 1.56
C ALA A 36 -3.71 -25.97 1.46
N LEU A 37 -2.43 -26.15 1.09
CA LEU A 37 -1.51 -25.02 0.91
C LEU A 37 -1.94 -24.10 -0.25
N ALA A 38 -2.39 -24.68 -1.36
CA ALA A 38 -2.91 -23.90 -2.49
C ALA A 38 -4.16 -23.09 -2.09
N SER A 39 -5.06 -23.72 -1.33
CA SER A 39 -6.27 -23.05 -0.81
C SER A 39 -5.93 -21.98 0.24
N ALA A 40 -4.93 -22.25 1.10
CA ALA A 40 -4.46 -21.30 2.11
C ALA A 40 -3.85 -20.05 1.47
N LEU A 41 -2.97 -20.26 0.47
CA LEU A 41 -2.34 -19.16 -0.24
C LEU A 41 -3.38 -18.30 -0.98
N LEU A 42 -4.30 -18.95 -1.70
CA LEU A 42 -5.37 -18.24 -2.39
C LEU A 42 -6.26 -17.47 -1.42
N SER A 43 -6.64 -18.08 -0.29
CA SER A 43 -7.45 -17.44 0.75
C SER A 43 -6.72 -16.25 1.39
N ALA A 44 -5.45 -16.40 1.73
CA ALA A 44 -4.66 -15.33 2.34
C ALA A 44 -4.52 -14.11 1.43
N ILE A 45 -4.22 -14.31 0.13
CA ILE A 45 -4.08 -13.21 -0.85
C ILE A 45 -5.41 -12.51 -1.09
N VAL A 46 -6.49 -13.26 -1.28
CA VAL A 46 -7.82 -12.69 -1.54
C VAL A 46 -8.31 -11.93 -0.30
N LEU A 47 -8.16 -12.49 0.89
CA LEU A 47 -8.53 -11.84 2.15
C LEU A 47 -7.69 -10.59 2.42
N TYR A 48 -6.40 -10.61 2.09
CA TYR A 48 -5.56 -9.42 2.19
C TYR A 48 -6.06 -8.29 1.27
N GLY A 49 -6.31 -8.58 -0.02
CA GLY A 49 -6.82 -7.58 -0.96
C GLY A 49 -8.17 -7.00 -0.52
N PHE A 50 -9.11 -7.84 -0.10
CA PHE A 50 -10.40 -7.37 0.46
C PHE A 50 -10.21 -6.61 1.78
N GLY A 51 -9.28 -7.03 2.63
CA GLY A 51 -8.95 -6.37 3.89
C GLY A 51 -8.43 -4.95 3.68
N VAL A 52 -7.51 -4.76 2.73
CA VAL A 52 -6.98 -3.43 2.34
C VAL A 52 -8.11 -2.54 1.84
N MET A 53 -8.95 -3.06 0.93
CA MET A 53 -10.11 -2.32 0.42
C MET A 53 -11.06 -1.91 1.54
N GLN A 54 -11.36 -2.82 2.47
CA GLN A 54 -12.25 -2.57 3.59
C GLN A 54 -11.66 -1.55 4.57
N GLU A 55 -10.36 -1.63 4.85
CA GLU A 55 -9.67 -0.66 5.69
C GLU A 55 -9.68 0.73 5.07
N THR A 56 -9.41 0.83 3.76
CA THR A 56 -9.47 2.09 3.02
C THR A 56 -10.89 2.68 3.06
N GLN A 57 -11.91 1.86 2.79
CA GLN A 57 -13.31 2.31 2.88
C GLN A 57 -13.67 2.79 4.29
N ASN A 58 -13.24 2.07 5.32
CA ASN A 58 -13.50 2.47 6.71
C ASN A 58 -12.78 3.76 7.09
N ARG A 59 -11.56 3.95 6.60
CA ARG A 59 -10.82 5.19 6.81
C ARG A 59 -11.52 6.35 6.13
N ASN A 60 -11.97 6.17 4.90
CA ASN A 60 -12.74 7.19 4.17
C ASN A 60 -14.07 7.51 4.87
N GLN A 61 -14.80 6.49 5.38
CA GLN A 61 -16.03 6.71 6.12
C GLN A 61 -15.85 7.46 7.45
N LYS A 62 -14.68 7.36 8.07
CA LYS A 62 -14.34 8.11 9.28
C LYS A 62 -13.92 9.54 8.99
N THR A 63 -13.59 9.89 7.74
CA THR A 63 -13.23 11.23 7.35
C THR A 63 -14.47 12.14 7.37
N ALA A 64 -14.35 13.32 7.97
CA ALA A 64 -15.44 14.29 8.00
C ALA A 64 -15.80 14.79 6.60
N GLN A 65 -17.07 14.98 6.34
CA GLN A 65 -17.58 15.55 5.10
C GLN A 65 -17.76 17.06 5.19
N ILE A 66 -18.09 17.56 6.38
CA ILE A 66 -18.34 18.96 6.66
C ILE A 66 -17.44 19.41 7.82
N MET A 67 -16.97 20.62 7.77
CA MET A 67 -16.31 21.29 8.89
C MET A 67 -16.98 22.63 9.13
N TYR A 68 -17.42 22.88 10.36
CA TYR A 68 -17.80 24.20 10.82
C TYR A 68 -16.63 24.81 11.56
N HIS A 69 -16.04 25.83 10.94
CA HIS A 69 -14.84 26.48 11.43
C HIS A 69 -15.19 27.51 12.51
N ALA A 70 -14.42 27.51 13.60
CA ALA A 70 -14.43 28.57 14.59
C ALA A 70 -15.83 28.96 15.09
N ILE A 71 -16.66 27.97 15.43
CA ILE A 71 -18.00 28.22 15.97
C ILE A 71 -18.05 28.13 17.49
N SER A 72 -19.04 28.80 18.10
CA SER A 72 -19.21 28.80 19.54
C SER A 72 -19.56 27.41 20.07
N GLU A 73 -19.21 27.14 21.33
CA GLU A 73 -19.52 25.85 21.97
C GLU A 73 -21.04 25.59 22.00
N GLN A 74 -21.87 26.64 22.15
CA GLN A 74 -23.29 26.52 22.14
C GLN A 74 -23.83 26.03 20.77
N GLN A 75 -23.29 26.57 19.67
CA GLN A 75 -23.60 26.09 18.32
C GLN A 75 -23.12 24.65 18.12
N GLY A 76 -21.91 24.33 18.61
CA GLY A 76 -21.35 22.97 18.54
C GLY A 76 -22.20 21.93 19.27
N GLN A 77 -22.76 22.27 20.45
CA GLN A 77 -23.66 21.36 21.20
C GLN A 77 -24.96 21.06 20.45
N GLU A 78 -25.46 21.98 19.62
CA GLU A 78 -26.65 21.74 18.79
C GLU A 78 -26.35 20.74 17.63
N LEU A 79 -25.10 20.61 17.20
CA LEU A 79 -24.71 19.62 16.17
C LEU A 79 -24.90 18.18 16.66
N TYR A 80 -24.64 17.90 17.94
CA TYR A 80 -24.88 16.57 18.53
C TYR A 80 -26.34 16.13 18.54
N LYS A 81 -27.27 17.07 18.40
CA LYS A 81 -28.73 16.78 18.43
C LYS A 81 -29.30 16.45 17.05
N GLN A 82 -28.50 16.60 15.99
CA GLN A 82 -28.97 16.39 14.61
C GLN A 82 -29.01 14.90 14.24
N GLU A 83 -30.17 14.44 13.77
CA GLU A 83 -30.37 13.01 13.43
C GLU A 83 -29.50 12.52 12.27
N GLU A 84 -29.15 13.39 11.33
CA GLU A 84 -28.38 13.08 10.14
C GLU A 84 -26.87 12.94 10.43
N ILE A 85 -26.42 13.43 11.59
CA ILE A 85 -25.04 13.40 12.01
C ILE A 85 -24.74 12.04 12.65
N ALA A 86 -23.67 11.40 12.19
CA ALA A 86 -23.19 10.13 12.72
C ALA A 86 -22.20 10.33 13.89
N TRP A 87 -21.33 11.34 13.78
CA TRP A 87 -20.34 11.70 14.79
C TRP A 87 -19.90 13.16 14.64
N VAL A 88 -19.42 13.74 15.73
CA VAL A 88 -18.93 15.11 15.82
C VAL A 88 -17.53 15.11 16.40
N GLY A 89 -16.54 15.51 15.60
CA GLY A 89 -15.17 15.72 16.04
C GLY A 89 -14.98 17.17 16.49
N GLU A 90 -14.41 17.37 17.65
CA GLU A 90 -13.99 18.69 18.13
C GLU A 90 -12.47 18.80 17.99
N PHE A 91 -11.98 19.89 17.45
CA PHE A 91 -10.56 20.14 17.24
C PHE A 91 -10.20 21.60 17.49
N PHE A 92 -9.10 21.81 18.19
CA PHE A 92 -8.52 23.12 18.38
C PHE A 92 -7.00 23.01 18.46
N ASN A 93 -6.31 23.70 17.57
CA ASN A 93 -4.87 23.78 17.62
C ASN A 93 -4.47 24.96 18.50
N ALA A 94 -4.02 24.69 19.72
CA ALA A 94 -3.80 25.71 20.71
C ALA A 94 -2.49 26.49 20.48
N PHE A 95 -1.36 25.79 20.58
CA PHE A 95 -0.03 26.40 20.41
C PHE A 95 0.99 25.32 20.03
N SER A 96 2.16 25.76 19.61
CA SER A 96 3.28 24.88 19.31
C SER A 96 4.51 25.31 20.11
N GLU A 97 5.30 24.35 20.56
CA GLU A 97 6.53 24.55 21.30
C GLU A 97 7.69 23.81 20.65
N GLN A 98 8.89 24.40 20.76
CA GLN A 98 10.14 23.72 20.40
C GLN A 98 10.68 22.95 21.60
N VAL A 99 10.76 21.65 21.50
CA VAL A 99 11.28 20.77 22.56
C VAL A 99 12.33 19.85 21.94
N ASN A 100 13.59 19.98 22.42
CA ASN A 100 14.71 19.17 21.92
C ASN A 100 14.83 19.18 20.37
N HIS A 101 14.78 20.35 19.74
CA HIS A 101 14.85 20.56 18.28
C HIS A 101 13.67 20.00 17.48
N SER A 102 12.60 19.59 18.16
CA SER A 102 11.37 19.10 17.54
C SER A 102 10.20 20.01 17.87
N THR A 103 9.27 20.18 16.95
CA THR A 103 8.05 20.94 17.18
C THR A 103 6.99 20.05 17.83
N VAL A 104 6.46 20.47 18.96
CA VAL A 104 5.33 19.82 19.63
C VAL A 104 4.08 20.68 19.45
N ASN A 105 3.08 20.16 18.76
CA ASN A 105 1.79 20.83 18.59
C ASN A 105 0.86 20.42 19.72
N PHE A 106 0.48 21.38 20.55
CA PHE A 106 -0.49 21.18 21.63
C PHE A 106 -1.89 21.43 21.08
N THR A 107 -2.66 20.36 20.96
CA THR A 107 -3.98 20.38 20.33
C THR A 107 -5.04 19.80 21.25
N TYR A 108 -6.22 20.37 21.22
CA TYR A 108 -7.39 19.71 21.79
C TYR A 108 -8.10 18.91 20.69
N ALA A 109 -8.40 17.67 21.00
CA ALA A 109 -9.21 16.81 20.14
C ALA A 109 -10.05 15.84 20.98
N ASN A 110 -11.34 15.70 20.66
CA ASN A 110 -12.17 14.68 21.30
C ASN A 110 -11.94 13.30 20.70
N ALA A 111 -12.50 12.26 21.31
CA ALA A 111 -12.31 10.87 20.89
C ALA A 111 -12.76 10.60 19.44
N ASP A 112 -13.85 11.23 18.99
CA ASP A 112 -14.38 11.06 17.63
C ASP A 112 -13.42 11.70 16.61
N MET A 113 -12.82 12.84 16.93
CA MET A 113 -11.83 13.49 16.08
C MET A 113 -10.59 12.62 15.93
N LEU A 114 -10.01 12.13 17.03
CA LEU A 114 -8.84 11.24 16.99
C LEU A 114 -9.12 9.96 16.18
N LYS A 115 -10.32 9.40 16.35
CA LYS A 115 -10.75 8.23 15.58
C LYS A 115 -10.91 8.55 14.09
N SER A 116 -11.39 9.74 13.73
CA SER A 116 -11.52 10.17 12.33
C SER A 116 -10.17 10.34 11.65
N GLN A 117 -9.18 10.83 12.37
CA GLN A 117 -7.81 10.98 11.90
C GLN A 117 -6.98 9.68 11.95
N SER A 118 -7.60 8.58 12.38
CA SER A 118 -6.90 7.30 12.56
C SER A 118 -5.71 7.39 13.53
N MET A 119 -5.87 8.18 14.59
CA MET A 119 -4.93 8.33 15.70
C MET A 119 -5.40 7.49 16.91
N PRO A 120 -5.06 6.19 16.95
CA PRO A 120 -5.41 5.36 18.11
C PRO A 120 -4.58 5.79 19.32
N TYR A 121 -5.18 5.66 20.50
CA TYR A 121 -4.50 5.96 21.77
C TYR A 121 -4.83 4.90 22.82
N SER A 122 -3.97 4.81 23.82
CA SER A 122 -4.16 4.00 25.02
C SER A 122 -4.27 4.91 26.24
N GLY A 123 -5.02 4.51 27.26
CA GLY A 123 -5.30 5.33 28.43
C GLY A 123 -6.52 6.21 28.27
N ASP A 124 -6.59 7.32 29.01
CA ASP A 124 -7.69 8.28 29.03
C ASP A 124 -7.30 9.61 28.39
N LEU A 125 -8.27 10.29 27.75
CA LEU A 125 -8.05 11.63 27.24
C LEU A 125 -7.95 12.64 28.38
N PRO A 126 -7.18 13.74 28.22
CA PRO A 126 -6.99 14.74 29.25
C PRO A 126 -8.31 15.42 29.64
N ALA A 127 -8.63 15.46 30.93
CA ALA A 127 -9.78 16.14 31.49
C ALA A 127 -9.43 17.41 32.25
N SER A 128 -8.23 17.44 32.86
CA SER A 128 -7.73 18.57 33.64
C SER A 128 -6.63 19.34 32.90
N GLU A 129 -6.38 20.58 33.31
CA GLU A 129 -5.39 21.47 32.68
C GLU A 129 -3.95 20.93 32.66
N ASN A 130 -3.59 20.09 33.62
CA ASN A 130 -2.27 19.50 33.78
C ASN A 130 -2.18 18.04 33.26
N GLU A 131 -3.15 17.56 32.53
CA GLU A 131 -3.16 16.23 31.93
C GLU A 131 -2.84 16.31 30.44
N ILE A 132 -2.13 15.27 29.93
CA ILE A 132 -1.67 15.26 28.56
C ILE A 132 -1.65 13.84 27.99
N VAL A 133 -1.89 13.71 26.67
CA VAL A 133 -1.65 12.51 25.88
C VAL A 133 -0.63 12.84 24.80
N VAL A 134 0.44 12.08 24.70
CA VAL A 134 1.53 12.31 23.75
C VAL A 134 1.93 11.05 23.00
N GLN A 135 2.71 11.20 21.95
CA GLN A 135 3.26 10.07 21.19
C GLN A 135 4.35 9.36 21.98
N GLU A 136 4.47 8.02 21.79
CA GLU A 136 5.52 7.20 22.41
C GLU A 136 6.91 7.72 22.04
N SER A 137 7.15 8.06 20.77
CA SER A 137 8.42 8.60 20.29
C SER A 137 8.80 9.94 20.94
N PHE A 138 7.81 10.75 21.31
CA PHE A 138 8.06 11.99 22.07
C PHE A 138 8.52 11.71 23.50
N LEU A 139 7.91 10.73 24.18
CA LEU A 139 8.36 10.29 25.51
C LEU A 139 9.81 9.78 25.48
N ASP A 140 10.12 8.97 24.46
CA ASP A 140 11.48 8.45 24.26
C ASP A 140 12.50 9.59 24.05
N SER A 141 12.13 10.64 23.31
CA SER A 141 12.99 11.81 23.07
C SER A 141 13.28 12.63 24.35
N LEU A 142 12.37 12.57 25.30
CA LEU A 142 12.51 13.20 26.63
C LEU A 142 13.14 12.26 27.67
N GLY A 143 13.35 10.97 27.33
CA GLY A 143 13.90 9.98 28.25
C GLY A 143 12.92 9.43 29.28
N TYR A 144 11.60 9.56 29.03
CA TYR A 144 10.55 8.99 29.88
C TYR A 144 10.12 7.61 29.41
N SER A 145 9.63 6.79 30.34
CA SER A 145 9.01 5.49 30.03
C SER A 145 7.55 5.65 29.63
N ASN A 146 6.96 4.59 29.04
CA ASN A 146 5.56 4.56 28.62
C ASN A 146 4.58 4.25 29.78
N GLU A 147 4.90 4.66 31.03
CA GLU A 147 4.06 4.42 32.19
C GLU A 147 3.00 5.49 32.35
N LEU A 148 1.72 5.12 32.28
CA LEU A 148 0.60 6.05 32.50
C LEU A 148 0.55 6.50 33.97
N GLY A 149 0.17 7.77 34.17
CA GLY A 149 0.05 8.40 35.49
C GLY A 149 1.32 9.07 36.01
N GLN A 150 2.46 8.90 35.33
CA GLN A 150 3.68 9.63 35.67
C GLN A 150 3.55 11.12 35.32
N THR A 151 4.33 11.96 36.01
CA THR A 151 4.49 13.38 35.65
C THR A 151 5.67 13.54 34.71
N ILE A 152 5.44 14.14 33.56
CA ILE A 152 6.48 14.50 32.58
C ILE A 152 6.72 15.99 32.60
N GLN A 153 7.99 16.39 32.50
CA GLN A 153 8.42 17.79 32.46
C GLN A 153 8.73 18.18 31.02
N ILE A 154 8.00 19.14 30.51
CA ILE A 154 8.18 19.62 29.14
C ILE A 154 8.77 21.02 29.22
N PRO A 155 10.01 21.23 28.75
CA PRO A 155 10.62 22.57 28.69
C PRO A 155 9.99 23.34 27.52
N PHE A 156 9.56 24.57 27.78
CA PHE A 156 9.03 25.48 26.78
C PHE A 156 10.12 26.46 26.29
N SER A 157 9.87 27.01 25.10
CA SER A 157 10.81 27.95 24.46
C SER A 157 11.03 29.25 25.23
N ASP A 158 10.09 29.62 26.11
CA ASP A 158 10.23 30.80 27.03
C ASP A 158 11.15 30.53 28.23
N GLY A 159 11.74 29.34 28.33
CA GLY A 159 12.59 28.90 29.44
C GLY A 159 11.84 28.39 30.67
N THR A 160 10.52 28.31 30.61
CA THR A 160 9.70 27.67 31.65
C THR A 160 9.63 26.15 31.45
N THR A 161 9.36 25.42 32.53
CA THR A 161 9.11 23.98 32.46
C THR A 161 7.74 23.71 33.03
N HIS A 162 6.92 23.01 32.26
CA HIS A 162 5.57 22.68 32.67
C HIS A 162 5.46 21.20 33.03
N ASP A 163 4.81 20.92 34.14
CA ASP A 163 4.56 19.57 34.64
C ASP A 163 3.21 19.07 34.14
N PHE A 164 3.22 18.00 33.35
CA PHE A 164 2.02 17.35 32.86
C PHE A 164 1.94 15.92 33.38
N LYS A 165 0.74 15.49 33.77
CA LYS A 165 0.44 14.09 34.09
C LYS A 165 0.09 13.35 32.81
N LEU A 166 0.83 12.31 32.48
CA LEU A 166 0.60 11.46 31.33
C LEU A 166 -0.63 10.58 31.55
N THR A 167 -1.74 10.86 30.85
CA THR A 167 -3.00 10.10 30.97
C THR A 167 -3.21 9.10 29.85
N GLY A 168 -2.53 9.29 28.73
CA GLY A 168 -2.58 8.36 27.59
C GLY A 168 -1.40 8.51 26.64
N ILE A 169 -1.29 7.57 25.73
CA ILE A 169 -0.23 7.53 24.70
C ILE A 169 -0.88 7.35 23.35
N LEU A 170 -0.52 8.21 22.40
CA LEU A 170 -0.91 8.08 20.99
C LEU A 170 -0.07 6.97 20.33
N ASP A 171 -0.73 5.96 19.76
CA ASP A 171 -0.09 4.89 18.97
C ASP A 171 0.01 5.32 17.49
N VAL A 172 0.80 6.33 17.22
CA VAL A 172 1.08 6.84 15.88
C VAL A 172 2.44 6.31 15.44
N LYS A 173 2.45 5.33 14.55
CA LYS A 173 3.67 4.66 14.04
C LYS A 173 4.29 5.34 12.82
N THR A 174 3.69 6.39 12.32
CA THR A 174 4.24 7.16 11.20
C THR A 174 5.37 8.04 11.72
N GLY A 175 6.55 7.87 11.12
CA GLY A 175 7.75 8.58 11.53
C GLY A 175 7.51 10.08 11.64
N ASP A 176 7.74 10.57 12.83
CA ASP A 176 7.62 11.99 13.15
C ASP A 176 8.78 12.72 12.47
N ILE A 177 8.46 13.51 11.48
CA ILE A 177 9.41 14.41 10.83
C ILE A 177 9.60 15.60 11.76
N GLY A 178 10.34 15.43 12.87
CA GLY A 178 10.61 16.50 13.83
C GLY A 178 9.36 17.18 14.41
N ARG A 179 8.17 16.56 14.26
CA ARG A 179 6.89 17.10 14.72
C ARG A 179 6.14 16.09 15.56
N TYR A 180 5.77 16.48 16.77
CA TYR A 180 4.96 15.68 17.68
C TYR A 180 3.59 16.32 17.91
N THR A 181 2.62 15.50 18.25
CA THR A 181 1.30 15.97 18.68
C THR A 181 1.10 15.64 20.15
N ALA A 182 0.71 16.64 20.91
CA ALA A 182 0.33 16.55 22.31
C ALA A 182 -1.15 16.91 22.44
N ILE A 183 -1.97 15.97 22.88
CA ILE A 183 -3.39 16.23 23.12
C ILE A 183 -3.53 16.81 24.53
N ILE A 184 -4.17 17.97 24.61
CA ILE A 184 -4.44 18.71 25.85
C ILE A 184 -5.94 18.71 26.16
N SER A 185 -6.30 19.07 27.38
CA SER A 185 -7.69 19.15 27.80
C SER A 185 -8.40 20.39 27.27
N LYS A 186 -9.71 20.29 27.13
CA LYS A 186 -10.58 21.44 26.82
C LYS A 186 -10.50 22.52 27.91
N GLU A 187 -10.23 22.12 29.15
CA GLU A 187 -10.08 23.04 30.28
C GLU A 187 -8.84 23.93 30.13
N LEU A 188 -7.72 23.35 29.71
CA LEU A 188 -6.50 24.14 29.43
C LEU A 188 -6.73 25.15 28.29
N VAL A 189 -7.46 24.75 27.23
CA VAL A 189 -7.83 25.65 26.14
C VAL A 189 -8.67 26.81 26.66
N ARG A 190 -9.70 26.54 27.50
CA ARG A 190 -10.54 27.57 28.08
C ARG A 190 -9.75 28.53 28.99
N GLN A 191 -8.81 28.02 29.74
CA GLN A 191 -7.98 28.84 30.62
C GLN A 191 -7.10 29.81 29.83
N GLN A 192 -6.52 29.34 28.73
CA GLN A 192 -5.60 30.17 27.91
C GLN A 192 -6.36 31.14 26.98
N TYR A 193 -7.47 30.68 26.36
CA TYR A 193 -8.15 31.44 25.32
C TYR A 193 -9.56 31.92 25.72
N GLY A 194 -9.99 31.62 26.94
CA GLY A 194 -11.31 32.00 27.47
C GLY A 194 -12.46 31.15 26.87
N ASP A 195 -13.72 31.45 27.30
CA ASP A 195 -14.91 30.80 26.79
C ASP A 195 -15.24 31.13 25.32
N GLY A 196 -14.49 32.04 24.72
CA GLY A 196 -14.58 32.43 23.30
C GLY A 196 -13.67 31.64 22.39
N GLY A 197 -12.97 30.60 22.89
CA GLY A 197 -12.17 29.70 22.08
C GLY A 197 -13.03 29.06 20.99
N MET A 198 -12.75 29.41 19.75
CA MET A 198 -13.52 28.96 18.59
C MET A 198 -13.03 27.58 18.16
N ILE A 199 -13.78 26.55 18.51
CA ILE A 199 -13.48 25.17 18.20
C ILE A 199 -13.95 24.85 16.77
N ASP A 200 -13.16 24.08 16.05
CA ASP A 200 -13.55 23.49 14.77
C ASP A 200 -14.36 22.22 15.00
N TYR A 201 -15.51 22.14 14.39
CA TYR A 201 -16.37 20.97 14.47
C TYR A 201 -16.38 20.21 13.16
N TYR A 202 -15.84 19.02 13.18
CA TYR A 202 -15.79 18.09 12.06
C TYR A 202 -16.97 17.12 12.10
N ILE A 203 -17.73 17.07 11.02
CA ILE A 203 -19.00 16.35 10.96
C ILE A 203 -18.89 15.14 10.04
N GLY A 204 -19.20 13.97 10.59
CA GLY A 204 -19.44 12.75 9.82
C GLY A 204 -20.94 12.54 9.62
N LEU A 205 -21.40 12.48 8.37
CA LEU A 205 -22.80 12.30 8.01
C LEU A 205 -23.17 10.81 7.92
N LYS A 206 -24.41 10.48 8.33
CA LYS A 206 -24.97 9.14 8.11
C LYS A 206 -25.20 8.92 6.62
N GLY A 207 -24.70 7.82 6.09
CA GLY A 207 -24.91 7.48 4.67
C GLY A 207 -24.10 8.33 3.67
N ALA A 208 -23.09 9.07 4.13
CA ALA A 208 -22.21 9.92 3.29
C ALA A 208 -21.63 9.21 2.04
N GLN A 209 -21.47 7.90 2.12
CA GLN A 209 -21.01 7.06 0.99
C GLN A 209 -21.96 7.09 -0.22
N ASN A 210 -23.26 7.39 -0.01
CA ASN A 210 -24.28 7.46 -1.04
C ASN A 210 -24.71 8.90 -1.36
N MET A 211 -24.12 9.89 -0.70
CA MET A 211 -24.45 11.30 -0.81
C MET A 211 -23.51 11.97 -1.83
N SER A 212 -24.05 12.85 -2.66
CA SER A 212 -23.22 13.71 -3.53
C SER A 212 -22.66 14.89 -2.75
N GLU A 213 -21.64 15.55 -3.30
CA GLU A 213 -21.07 16.77 -2.71
C GLU A 213 -22.12 17.89 -2.63
N GLU A 214 -22.96 18.04 -3.67
CA GLU A 214 -24.06 19.02 -3.71
C GLU A 214 -25.08 18.77 -2.60
N GLU A 215 -25.45 17.50 -2.34
CA GLU A 215 -26.36 17.15 -1.24
C GLU A 215 -25.75 17.49 0.13
N ALA A 216 -24.47 17.21 0.32
CA ALA A 216 -23.74 17.55 1.55
C ALA A 216 -23.62 19.06 1.73
N THR A 217 -23.36 19.80 0.66
CA THR A 217 -23.29 21.28 0.66
C THR A 217 -24.65 21.89 1.02
N ASN A 218 -25.72 21.42 0.41
CA ASN A 218 -27.06 21.88 0.70
C ASN A 218 -27.46 21.60 2.17
N TYR A 219 -27.08 20.43 2.68
CA TYR A 219 -27.30 20.09 4.09
C TYR A 219 -26.49 21.00 5.01
N ALA A 220 -25.19 21.20 4.73
CA ALA A 220 -24.29 22.03 5.51
C ALA A 220 -24.80 23.48 5.62
N ASN A 221 -25.18 24.07 4.50
CA ASN A 221 -25.68 25.44 4.43
C ASN A 221 -27.05 25.59 5.14
N THR A 222 -27.95 24.61 4.98
CA THR A 222 -29.22 24.62 5.67
C THR A 222 -29.07 24.57 7.19
N LEU A 223 -28.18 23.70 7.66
CA LEU A 223 -27.88 23.58 9.09
C LEU A 223 -27.17 24.81 9.63
N ALA A 224 -26.25 25.41 8.87
CA ALA A 224 -25.57 26.65 9.24
C ALA A 224 -26.58 27.81 9.43
N GLN A 225 -27.53 27.96 8.51
CA GLN A 225 -28.61 28.98 8.64
C GLN A 225 -29.47 28.74 9.89
N GLN A 226 -29.82 27.49 10.21
CA GLN A 226 -30.58 27.15 11.42
C GLN A 226 -29.80 27.50 12.70
N LEU A 227 -28.49 27.25 12.72
CA LEU A 227 -27.63 27.49 13.87
C LEU A 227 -27.02 28.90 13.88
N LYS A 228 -27.37 29.74 12.90
CA LYS A 228 -26.79 31.09 12.72
C LYS A 228 -25.27 31.09 12.65
N ILE A 229 -24.70 30.11 11.95
CA ILE A 229 -23.31 30.05 11.60
C ILE A 229 -23.13 30.85 10.32
N SER A 230 -22.05 31.64 10.23
CA SER A 230 -21.72 32.38 9.01
C SER A 230 -21.37 31.43 7.86
N ASP A 231 -21.77 31.77 6.64
CA ASP A 231 -21.46 30.96 5.45
C ASP A 231 -19.94 30.81 5.26
N ASP A 232 -19.16 31.82 5.66
CA ASP A 232 -17.68 31.77 5.62
C ASP A 232 -17.08 30.70 6.55
N ASN A 233 -17.84 30.24 7.53
CA ASN A 233 -17.40 29.23 8.50
C ASN A 233 -17.86 27.82 8.12
N VAL A 234 -18.49 27.64 6.95
CA VAL A 234 -18.96 26.36 6.46
C VAL A 234 -17.99 25.83 5.40
N ILE A 235 -17.38 24.69 5.67
CA ILE A 235 -16.44 24.08 4.74
C ILE A 235 -16.91 22.67 4.44
N VAL A 236 -17.29 22.42 3.20
CA VAL A 236 -17.56 21.08 2.69
C VAL A 236 -16.25 20.53 2.12
N ARG A 237 -15.88 19.32 2.53
CA ARG A 237 -14.59 18.73 2.17
C ARG A 237 -14.67 18.02 0.83
N SER A 238 -14.51 18.76 -0.26
CA SER A 238 -14.48 18.23 -1.65
C SER A 238 -13.52 17.06 -1.80
N THR A 239 -12.38 17.09 -1.08
CA THR A 239 -11.42 15.98 -1.07
C THR A 239 -12.02 14.64 -0.65
N TYR A 240 -13.03 14.62 0.24
CA TYR A 240 -13.73 13.39 0.59
C TYR A 240 -14.53 12.84 -0.62
N PHE A 241 -15.24 13.70 -1.32
CA PHE A 241 -16.09 13.32 -2.45
C PHE A 241 -15.25 12.93 -3.66
N ASN A 242 -14.16 13.65 -3.94
CA ASN A 242 -13.21 13.34 -4.99
C ASN A 242 -12.51 11.99 -4.75
N LEU A 243 -12.00 11.73 -3.53
CA LEU A 243 -11.41 10.44 -3.17
C LEU A 243 -12.42 9.28 -3.20
N LYS A 244 -13.70 9.54 -2.94
CA LYS A 244 -14.77 8.56 -3.08
C LYS A 244 -14.99 8.16 -4.54
N ASP A 245 -14.90 9.14 -5.45
CA ASP A 245 -15.13 8.97 -6.88
C ASP A 245 -13.84 8.56 -7.64
N GLU A 246 -12.66 8.78 -7.04
CA GLU A 246 -11.41 8.22 -7.57
C GLU A 246 -11.53 6.70 -7.68
N ASN A 247 -11.49 6.24 -8.93
CA ASN A 247 -11.55 4.83 -9.26
C ASN A 247 -10.36 4.10 -8.61
N HIS A 248 -10.59 3.42 -7.49
CA HIS A 248 -9.64 2.45 -6.92
C HIS A 248 -9.37 1.24 -7.86
N GLY A 249 -9.73 1.36 -9.13
CA GLY A 249 -9.54 0.35 -10.15
C GLY A 249 -8.09 -0.02 -10.39
N SER A 250 -7.17 0.90 -10.16
CA SER A 250 -5.73 0.65 -10.30
C SER A 250 -5.19 -0.26 -9.19
N ASP A 251 -5.56 -0.01 -7.95
CA ASP A 251 -5.18 -0.83 -6.80
C ASP A 251 -5.79 -2.22 -6.92
N MET A 252 -7.07 -2.30 -7.31
CA MET A 252 -7.74 -3.55 -7.61
C MET A 252 -7.05 -4.33 -8.73
N LEU A 253 -6.57 -3.66 -9.79
CA LEU A 253 -5.88 -4.32 -10.90
C LEU A 253 -4.59 -4.99 -10.42
N PHE A 254 -3.82 -4.34 -9.56
CA PHE A 254 -2.59 -4.91 -9.00
C PHE A 254 -2.86 -6.16 -8.15
N TYR A 255 -3.80 -6.09 -7.19
CA TYR A 255 -4.18 -7.24 -6.38
C TYR A 255 -4.83 -8.36 -7.22
N PHE A 256 -5.61 -7.98 -8.23
CA PHE A 256 -6.18 -8.94 -9.19
C PHE A 256 -5.09 -9.68 -9.96
N LEU A 257 -4.04 -8.99 -10.40
CA LEU A 257 -2.92 -9.60 -11.13
C LEU A 257 -2.16 -10.62 -10.27
N ILE A 258 -1.86 -10.27 -9.01
CA ILE A 258 -1.23 -11.21 -8.05
C ILE A 258 -2.16 -12.40 -7.79
N GLY A 259 -3.45 -12.15 -7.55
CA GLY A 259 -4.46 -13.18 -7.35
C GLY A 259 -4.59 -14.10 -8.55
N PHE A 260 -4.58 -13.56 -9.77
CA PHE A 260 -4.69 -14.31 -11.03
C PHE A 260 -3.46 -15.21 -11.28
N VAL A 261 -2.25 -14.68 -11.04
CA VAL A 261 -1.01 -15.49 -11.14
C VAL A 261 -1.05 -16.63 -10.12
N THR A 262 -1.46 -16.35 -8.89
CA THR A 262 -1.59 -17.36 -7.83
C THR A 262 -2.65 -18.40 -8.18
N PHE A 263 -3.77 -17.98 -8.78
CA PHE A 263 -4.82 -18.85 -9.26
C PHE A 263 -4.33 -19.84 -10.32
N ILE A 264 -3.70 -19.35 -11.37
CA ILE A 264 -3.13 -20.20 -12.43
C ILE A 264 -2.14 -21.19 -11.83
N GLY A 265 -1.30 -20.71 -10.90
CA GLY A 265 -0.32 -21.52 -10.25
C GLY A 265 -0.87 -22.65 -9.41
N SER A 266 -1.79 -22.35 -8.58
CA SER A 266 -2.50 -23.35 -7.77
C SER A 266 -3.15 -24.40 -8.67
N GLY A 267 -3.77 -23.98 -9.77
CA GLY A 267 -4.37 -24.88 -10.77
C GLY A 267 -3.36 -25.82 -11.41
N ILE A 268 -2.20 -25.30 -11.85
CA ILE A 268 -1.11 -26.09 -12.46
C ILE A 268 -0.56 -27.11 -11.46
N VAL A 269 -0.32 -26.70 -10.22
CA VAL A 269 0.19 -27.58 -9.17
C VAL A 269 -0.80 -28.70 -8.85
N ILE A 270 -2.06 -28.39 -8.63
CA ILE A 270 -3.11 -29.37 -8.37
C ILE A 270 -3.24 -30.34 -9.56
N TYR A 271 -3.27 -29.81 -10.78
CA TYR A 271 -3.29 -30.61 -12.00
C TYR A 271 -2.09 -31.58 -12.08
N SER A 272 -0.88 -31.08 -11.82
CA SER A 272 0.35 -31.89 -11.91
C SER A 272 0.31 -33.07 -10.95
N ILE A 273 -0.15 -32.87 -9.72
CA ILE A 273 -0.24 -33.90 -8.69
C ILE A 273 -1.28 -34.96 -9.05
N PHE A 274 -2.47 -34.55 -9.47
CA PHE A 274 -3.48 -35.48 -9.90
C PHE A 274 -3.06 -36.24 -11.17
N TYR A 275 -2.41 -35.59 -12.13
CA TYR A 275 -1.86 -36.22 -13.31
C TYR A 275 -0.86 -37.32 -12.95
N ILE A 276 0.10 -37.04 -12.06
CA ILE A 276 1.10 -38.01 -11.62
C ILE A 276 0.44 -39.15 -10.79
N SER A 277 -0.49 -38.79 -9.91
CA SER A 277 -1.23 -39.74 -9.08
C SER A 277 -2.05 -40.74 -9.92
N VAL A 278 -2.76 -40.24 -10.92
CA VAL A 278 -3.56 -41.07 -11.82
C VAL A 278 -2.64 -41.91 -12.73
N ALA A 279 -1.57 -41.33 -13.26
CA ALA A 279 -0.60 -42.04 -14.09
C ALA A 279 0.02 -43.23 -13.34
N SER A 280 0.39 -43.06 -12.07
CA SER A 280 0.92 -44.13 -11.23
C SER A 280 -0.09 -45.27 -10.93
N SER A 281 -1.38 -44.96 -11.04
CA SER A 281 -2.47 -45.92 -10.75
C SER A 281 -3.09 -46.58 -12.00
N ILE A 282 -2.57 -46.27 -13.20
CA ILE A 282 -3.12 -46.78 -14.48
C ILE A 282 -3.17 -48.32 -14.52
N ARG A 283 -2.12 -48.99 -13.99
CA ARG A 283 -2.07 -50.44 -13.91
C ARG A 283 -3.20 -51.00 -13.06
N ASN A 284 -3.48 -50.40 -11.92
CA ASN A 284 -4.55 -50.81 -11.01
C ASN A 284 -5.92 -50.62 -11.69
N TYR A 285 -6.12 -49.51 -12.42
CA TYR A 285 -7.36 -49.28 -13.19
C TYR A 285 -7.52 -50.28 -14.35
N GLY A 286 -6.43 -50.67 -15.00
CA GLY A 286 -6.43 -51.74 -16.00
C GLY A 286 -6.83 -53.09 -15.43
N GLN A 287 -6.30 -53.47 -14.26
CA GLN A 287 -6.69 -54.68 -13.54
C GLN A 287 -8.19 -54.67 -13.17
N LEU A 288 -8.72 -53.53 -12.72
CA LEU A 288 -10.14 -53.41 -12.46
C LEU A 288 -10.98 -53.59 -13.74
N ARG A 289 -10.48 -53.14 -14.89
CA ARG A 289 -11.16 -53.36 -16.20
C ARG A 289 -11.15 -54.80 -16.67
N THR A 290 -10.11 -55.60 -16.33
CA THR A 290 -10.11 -57.04 -16.64
C THR A 290 -11.20 -57.79 -15.88
N ILE A 291 -11.58 -57.32 -14.69
CA ILE A 291 -12.64 -57.87 -13.86
C ILE A 291 -14.04 -57.33 -14.26
N GLY A 292 -14.12 -56.51 -15.34
CA GLY A 292 -15.40 -56.06 -15.89
C GLY A 292 -15.81 -54.62 -15.49
N THR A 293 -14.95 -53.83 -14.82
CA THR A 293 -15.26 -52.42 -14.47
C THR A 293 -15.39 -51.56 -15.73
N THR A 294 -16.49 -50.80 -15.86
CA THR A 294 -16.73 -49.90 -16.98
C THR A 294 -15.94 -48.60 -16.93
N LYS A 295 -15.77 -47.94 -18.10
CA LYS A 295 -15.14 -46.60 -18.16
C LYS A 295 -15.86 -45.59 -17.27
N ARG A 296 -17.20 -45.65 -17.17
CA ARG A 296 -18.01 -44.73 -16.33
C ARG A 296 -17.75 -44.97 -14.84
N GLN A 297 -17.58 -46.22 -14.42
CA GLN A 297 -17.29 -46.57 -13.02
C GLN A 297 -15.88 -46.08 -12.60
N ILE A 298 -14.88 -46.27 -13.47
CA ILE A 298 -13.52 -45.72 -13.20
C ILE A 298 -13.55 -44.19 -13.07
N LYS A 299 -14.25 -43.50 -14.00
CA LYS A 299 -14.44 -42.05 -13.88
C LYS A 299 -15.07 -41.67 -12.55
N LYS A 300 -16.19 -42.31 -12.17
CA LYS A 300 -16.88 -42.02 -10.89
C LYS A 300 -15.96 -42.28 -9.69
N MET A 301 -15.12 -43.32 -9.74
CA MET A 301 -14.19 -43.68 -8.68
C MET A 301 -13.11 -42.58 -8.46
N VAL A 302 -12.45 -42.18 -9.56
CA VAL A 302 -11.37 -41.17 -9.49
C VAL A 302 -11.93 -39.79 -9.13
N TYR A 303 -13.08 -39.38 -9.67
CA TYR A 303 -13.74 -38.13 -9.25
C TYR A 303 -14.14 -38.16 -7.77
N ARG A 304 -14.60 -39.33 -7.27
CA ARG A 304 -14.94 -39.48 -5.86
C ARG A 304 -13.70 -39.34 -4.96
N GLU A 305 -12.59 -39.99 -5.34
CA GLU A 305 -11.31 -39.83 -4.61
C GLU A 305 -10.91 -38.37 -4.57
N GLY A 306 -10.93 -37.65 -5.69
CA GLY A 306 -10.60 -36.22 -5.76
C GLY A 306 -11.53 -35.35 -4.93
N LYS A 307 -12.85 -35.60 -4.97
CA LYS A 307 -13.83 -34.87 -4.14
C LYS A 307 -13.60 -35.06 -2.64
N LEU A 308 -13.30 -36.28 -2.20
CA LEU A 308 -13.04 -36.58 -0.80
C LEU A 308 -11.75 -35.91 -0.31
N LEU A 309 -10.69 -35.96 -1.13
CA LEU A 309 -9.43 -35.30 -0.78
C LEU A 309 -9.59 -33.77 -0.76
N ALA A 310 -10.33 -33.19 -1.68
CA ALA A 310 -10.65 -31.76 -1.70
C ALA A 310 -11.51 -31.35 -0.49
N ALA A 311 -12.53 -32.15 -0.15
CA ALA A 311 -13.41 -31.87 1.00
C ALA A 311 -12.68 -31.87 2.36
N ILE A 312 -11.55 -32.55 2.46
CA ILE A 312 -10.69 -32.53 3.65
C ILE A 312 -9.68 -31.37 3.54
N ALA A 313 -9.04 -31.21 2.38
CA ALA A 313 -7.93 -30.31 2.19
C ALA A 313 -8.34 -28.85 2.17
N ILE A 314 -9.44 -28.51 1.45
CA ILE A 314 -9.89 -27.13 1.30
C ILE A 314 -10.25 -26.48 2.65
N PRO A 315 -11.06 -27.09 3.53
CA PRO A 315 -11.33 -26.48 4.84
C PRO A 315 -10.06 -26.24 5.68
N ILE A 316 -9.12 -27.18 5.66
CA ILE A 316 -7.82 -27.01 6.37
C ILE A 316 -7.09 -25.80 5.79
N GLY A 317 -7.01 -25.70 4.46
CA GLY A 317 -6.37 -24.58 3.80
C GLY A 317 -7.05 -23.25 4.08
N LEU A 318 -8.39 -23.22 4.04
CA LEU A 318 -9.15 -22.00 4.36
C LEU A 318 -8.92 -21.53 5.79
N VAL A 319 -8.89 -22.44 6.79
CA VAL A 319 -8.57 -22.06 8.17
C VAL A 319 -7.17 -21.45 8.26
N ILE A 320 -6.16 -22.10 7.67
CA ILE A 320 -4.80 -21.56 7.64
C ILE A 320 -4.75 -20.20 6.93
N GLY A 321 -5.40 -20.07 5.77
CA GLY A 321 -5.43 -18.85 5.00
C GLY A 321 -6.15 -17.69 5.71
N ASN A 322 -7.23 -18.00 6.46
CA ASN A 322 -7.91 -17.01 7.30
C ASN A 322 -7.03 -16.53 8.47
N VAL A 323 -6.33 -17.44 9.15
CA VAL A 323 -5.38 -17.06 10.19
C VAL A 323 -4.30 -16.14 9.65
N ILE A 324 -3.70 -16.52 8.52
CA ILE A 324 -2.69 -15.68 7.85
C ILE A 324 -3.29 -14.33 7.47
N GLY A 325 -4.46 -14.29 6.82
CA GLY A 325 -5.14 -13.06 6.41
C GLY A 325 -5.43 -12.13 7.59
N TYR A 326 -5.85 -12.68 8.74
CA TYR A 326 -6.05 -11.90 9.95
C TYR A 326 -4.76 -11.25 10.46
N PHE A 327 -3.65 -11.98 10.50
CA PHE A 327 -2.37 -11.41 10.93
C PHE A 327 -1.79 -10.39 9.94
N LEU A 328 -2.11 -10.50 8.66
CA LEU A 328 -1.63 -9.57 7.64
C LEU A 328 -2.33 -8.21 7.71
N ILE A 329 -3.64 -8.19 8.01
CA ILE A 329 -4.44 -6.97 8.04
C ILE A 329 -5.58 -7.06 9.08
N PRO A 330 -5.27 -6.94 10.38
CA PRO A 330 -6.29 -7.04 11.43
C PRO A 330 -7.38 -5.96 11.32
N ALA A 331 -7.01 -4.74 10.91
CA ALA A 331 -7.92 -3.60 10.78
C ALA A 331 -9.00 -3.77 9.69
N GLY A 332 -8.68 -4.54 8.64
CA GLY A 332 -9.63 -4.88 7.56
C GLY A 332 -10.48 -6.12 7.82
N TRP A 333 -10.41 -6.70 9.03
CA TRP A 333 -11.08 -7.95 9.36
C TRP A 333 -12.53 -7.74 9.83
N TYR A 334 -13.50 -8.10 8.97
CA TYR A 334 -14.92 -8.11 9.29
C TYR A 334 -15.47 -9.52 9.14
N TRP A 335 -16.06 -10.07 10.20
CA TRP A 335 -16.45 -11.49 10.24
C TRP A 335 -17.41 -11.90 9.11
N LEU A 336 -18.38 -11.04 8.75
CA LEU A 336 -19.34 -11.34 7.70
C LEU A 336 -18.70 -11.32 6.31
N THR A 337 -17.92 -10.28 6.00
CA THR A 337 -17.18 -10.15 4.72
C THR A 337 -16.18 -11.28 4.59
N THR A 338 -15.41 -11.56 5.65
CA THR A 338 -14.46 -12.67 5.71
C THR A 338 -15.13 -14.02 5.48
N LEU A 339 -16.31 -14.25 6.06
CA LEU A 339 -17.07 -15.49 5.85
C LEU A 339 -17.52 -15.62 4.39
N CYS A 340 -18.08 -14.57 3.79
CA CYS A 340 -18.51 -14.56 2.40
C CYS A 340 -17.33 -14.84 1.43
N VAL A 341 -16.21 -14.14 1.64
CA VAL A 341 -14.99 -14.32 0.86
C VAL A 341 -14.44 -15.74 1.02
N THR A 342 -14.38 -16.26 2.26
CA THR A 342 -13.90 -17.61 2.55
C THR A 342 -14.75 -18.67 1.86
N VAL A 343 -16.08 -18.54 1.88
CA VAL A 343 -16.98 -19.45 1.17
C VAL A 343 -16.77 -19.36 -0.34
N GLY A 344 -16.66 -18.13 -0.87
CA GLY A 344 -16.36 -17.88 -2.29
C GLY A 344 -15.05 -18.52 -2.74
N VAL A 345 -13.96 -18.31 -1.99
CA VAL A 345 -12.65 -18.92 -2.24
C VAL A 345 -12.72 -20.44 -2.13
N GLY A 346 -13.46 -20.97 -1.17
CA GLY A 346 -13.64 -22.41 -1.00
C GLY A 346 -14.35 -23.06 -2.18
N LEU A 347 -15.43 -22.47 -2.67
CA LEU A 347 -16.14 -22.92 -3.87
C LEU A 347 -15.24 -22.84 -5.10
N PHE A 348 -14.49 -21.76 -5.23
CA PHE A 348 -13.57 -21.53 -6.33
C PHE A 348 -12.40 -22.54 -6.31
N ALA A 349 -11.79 -22.80 -5.16
CA ALA A 349 -10.77 -23.82 -4.99
C ALA A 349 -11.31 -25.23 -5.37
N PHE A 350 -12.56 -25.52 -4.99
CA PHE A 350 -13.20 -26.77 -5.38
C PHE A 350 -13.38 -26.89 -6.89
N ILE A 351 -13.78 -25.81 -7.57
CA ILE A 351 -13.90 -25.78 -9.05
C ILE A 351 -12.53 -26.03 -9.69
N ILE A 352 -11.46 -25.39 -9.19
CA ILE A 352 -10.09 -25.62 -9.69
C ILE A 352 -9.72 -27.09 -9.58
N VAL A 353 -9.97 -27.71 -8.43
CA VAL A 353 -9.70 -29.14 -8.23
C VAL A 353 -10.47 -29.98 -9.23
N MET A 354 -11.75 -29.69 -9.49
CA MET A 354 -12.58 -30.42 -10.44
C MET A 354 -12.09 -30.29 -11.89
N ILE A 355 -11.67 -29.09 -12.30
CA ILE A 355 -11.06 -28.84 -13.61
C ILE A 355 -9.72 -29.58 -13.73
N ALA A 356 -8.88 -29.47 -12.71
CA ALA A 356 -7.57 -30.11 -12.68
C ALA A 356 -7.64 -31.63 -12.77
N ILE A 357 -8.63 -32.24 -12.14
CA ILE A 357 -8.83 -33.70 -12.19
C ILE A 357 -9.44 -34.19 -13.53
N HIS A 358 -10.13 -33.35 -14.27
CA HIS A 358 -10.90 -33.76 -15.45
C HIS A 358 -10.07 -34.50 -16.50
N THR A 359 -8.93 -33.96 -16.90
CA THR A 359 -8.06 -34.58 -17.92
C THR A 359 -7.40 -35.88 -17.44
N PRO A 360 -6.82 -35.95 -16.21
CA PRO A 360 -6.34 -37.21 -15.64
C PRO A 360 -7.40 -38.32 -15.60
N VAL A 361 -8.62 -37.97 -15.17
CA VAL A 361 -9.75 -38.90 -15.12
C VAL A 361 -10.10 -39.46 -16.50
N LYS A 362 -10.13 -38.61 -17.55
CA LYS A 362 -10.37 -39.08 -18.94
C LYS A 362 -9.29 -40.08 -19.37
N ARG A 363 -8.02 -39.82 -19.05
CA ARG A 363 -6.90 -40.73 -19.36
C ARG A 363 -7.04 -42.06 -18.63
N ALA A 364 -7.29 -42.04 -17.31
CA ALA A 364 -7.50 -43.25 -16.51
C ALA A 364 -8.58 -44.17 -17.09
N ALA A 365 -9.69 -43.59 -17.55
CA ALA A 365 -10.81 -44.33 -18.10
C ALA A 365 -10.60 -44.80 -19.54
N ALA A 366 -9.69 -44.21 -20.30
CA ALA A 366 -9.44 -44.55 -21.71
C ALA A 366 -8.55 -45.80 -21.87
N VAL A 367 -7.69 -46.10 -20.89
CA VAL A 367 -6.70 -47.17 -20.95
C VAL A 367 -7.40 -48.55 -21.13
N SER A 368 -6.98 -49.32 -22.15
CA SER A 368 -7.47 -50.70 -22.36
C SER A 368 -6.83 -51.67 -21.35
N PRO A 369 -7.47 -52.82 -21.04
CA PRO A 369 -6.88 -53.85 -20.18
C PRO A 369 -5.51 -54.33 -20.67
N LEU A 370 -5.36 -54.56 -21.95
CA LEU A 370 -4.13 -55.03 -22.59
C LEU A 370 -3.02 -53.94 -22.54
N GLU A 371 -3.40 -52.71 -22.78
CA GLU A 371 -2.51 -51.55 -22.70
C GLU A 371 -2.05 -51.31 -21.26
N ALA A 372 -2.93 -51.48 -20.27
CA ALA A 372 -2.58 -51.34 -18.85
C ALA A 372 -1.63 -52.43 -18.34
N LEU A 373 -1.75 -53.66 -18.86
CA LEU A 373 -0.81 -54.73 -18.51
C LEU A 373 0.55 -54.51 -19.17
N ARG A 374 0.59 -53.91 -20.35
CA ARG A 374 1.80 -53.50 -21.06
C ARG A 374 2.27 -52.08 -20.72
N TYR A 375 1.50 -51.38 -19.90
CA TYR A 375 1.83 -50.03 -19.48
C TYR A 375 3.06 -50.08 -18.57
N SER A 376 4.20 -50.05 -19.24
CA SER A 376 5.38 -49.43 -18.68
C SER A 376 5.26 -47.95 -18.96
N ASP A 377 5.75 -47.05 -18.14
CA ASP A 377 5.90 -45.61 -18.43
C ASP A 377 6.68 -45.36 -19.75
N TYR A 378 6.76 -46.36 -20.60
CA TYR A 378 7.62 -46.60 -21.73
C TYR A 378 6.95 -46.37 -23.09
N GLN A 379 6.00 -45.43 -23.22
CA GLN A 379 5.44 -45.07 -24.54
C GLN A 379 6.19 -43.89 -25.17
N GLY A 380 7.47 -44.01 -25.32
CA GLY A 380 8.21 -43.26 -26.34
C GLY A 380 8.32 -44.12 -27.59
N LYS A 381 7.78 -43.69 -28.74
CA LYS A 381 8.15 -44.26 -30.04
C LYS A 381 9.67 -44.22 -30.13
N MET A 382 10.33 -45.35 -30.00
CA MET A 382 11.75 -45.45 -30.32
C MET A 382 11.90 -45.04 -31.80
N LYS A 383 12.53 -43.89 -32.04
CA LYS A 383 13.11 -43.64 -33.37
C LYS A 383 14.29 -44.57 -33.47
N GLU A 384 14.21 -45.46 -34.45
CA GLU A 384 15.17 -46.53 -34.75
C GLU A 384 16.58 -46.04 -35.17
N SER A 385 16.94 -44.83 -34.98
CA SER A 385 18.20 -44.30 -35.44
C SER A 385 18.98 -43.52 -34.36
N SER A 386 19.60 -44.27 -33.49
CA SER A 386 20.93 -43.85 -32.94
C SER A 386 21.57 -45.02 -32.22
N VAL A 387 22.44 -45.70 -32.87
CA VAL A 387 23.44 -46.56 -32.22
C VAL A 387 24.27 -45.69 -31.30
N LEU A 388 23.99 -45.77 -30.01
CA LEU A 388 24.66 -44.95 -29.02
C LEU A 388 25.85 -45.66 -28.43
N HIS A 389 27.02 -45.33 -28.92
CA HIS A 389 28.30 -45.54 -28.23
C HIS A 389 28.52 -44.44 -27.18
N ARG A 390 27.51 -44.16 -26.34
CA ARG A 390 27.64 -43.20 -25.23
C ARG A 390 27.83 -43.95 -23.94
N LYS A 391 28.91 -43.60 -23.17
CA LYS A 391 29.07 -44.05 -21.79
C LYS A 391 27.81 -43.74 -20.99
N ILE A 392 27.19 -44.74 -20.39
CA ILE A 392 26.00 -44.56 -19.52
C ILE A 392 26.50 -43.96 -18.22
N THR A 393 26.25 -42.67 -18.03
CA THR A 393 26.54 -41.92 -16.80
C THR A 393 25.28 -41.56 -16.06
N PRO A 394 25.28 -41.32 -14.72
CA PRO A 394 24.11 -40.87 -13.97
C PRO A 394 23.47 -39.62 -14.59
N ALA A 395 24.29 -38.67 -15.12
CA ALA A 395 23.80 -37.46 -15.77
C ALA A 395 23.08 -37.74 -17.11
N SER A 396 23.64 -38.68 -17.95
CA SER A 396 22.97 -39.05 -19.20
C SER A 396 21.66 -39.78 -18.98
N LEU A 397 21.56 -40.60 -17.91
CA LEU A 397 20.31 -41.23 -17.50
C LEU A 397 19.27 -40.21 -17.03
N ALA A 398 19.66 -39.22 -16.23
CA ALA A 398 18.80 -38.12 -15.79
C ALA A 398 18.25 -37.33 -17.00
N LYS A 399 19.12 -36.93 -17.96
CA LYS A 399 18.70 -36.25 -19.20
C LYS A 399 17.71 -37.05 -20.03
N MET A 400 17.99 -38.36 -20.16
CA MET A 400 17.11 -39.28 -20.91
C MET A 400 15.75 -39.43 -20.23
N ASN A 401 15.70 -39.43 -18.89
CA ASN A 401 14.45 -39.48 -18.14
C ASN A 401 13.57 -38.23 -18.35
N LEU A 402 14.17 -37.05 -18.31
CA LEU A 402 13.46 -35.79 -18.62
C LEU A 402 12.87 -35.79 -20.03
N SER A 403 13.66 -36.21 -21.02
CA SER A 403 13.24 -36.21 -22.42
C SER A 403 12.17 -37.27 -22.75
N ARG A 404 12.11 -38.37 -21.98
CA ARG A 404 11.10 -39.45 -22.17
C ARG A 404 9.71 -39.07 -21.66
N GLN A 405 9.61 -38.30 -20.58
CA GLN A 405 8.38 -37.89 -19.94
C GLN A 405 8.11 -36.39 -20.10
N LYS A 406 8.19 -35.86 -21.33
CA LYS A 406 8.11 -34.42 -21.61
C LYS A 406 6.94 -33.73 -20.92
N ALA A 407 5.72 -34.25 -21.02
CA ALA A 407 4.54 -33.62 -20.42
C ALA A 407 4.65 -33.52 -18.89
N LYS A 408 5.19 -34.54 -18.21
CA LYS A 408 5.37 -34.55 -16.78
C LYS A 408 6.49 -33.59 -16.39
N SER A 409 7.63 -33.62 -17.09
CA SER A 409 8.75 -32.72 -16.84
C SER A 409 8.36 -31.27 -17.04
N THR A 410 7.62 -30.93 -18.10
CA THR A 410 7.13 -29.58 -18.35
C THR A 410 6.20 -29.08 -17.24
N LEU A 411 5.26 -29.94 -16.80
CA LEU A 411 4.35 -29.58 -15.69
C LEU A 411 5.10 -29.34 -14.38
N THR A 412 6.11 -30.17 -14.10
CA THR A 412 6.96 -29.99 -12.91
C THR A 412 7.75 -28.67 -12.99
N ILE A 413 8.36 -28.38 -14.14
CA ILE A 413 9.11 -27.13 -14.37
C ILE A 413 8.17 -25.92 -14.22
N LEU A 414 7.00 -25.94 -14.85
CA LEU A 414 6.02 -24.85 -14.75
C LEU A 414 5.51 -24.64 -13.32
N SER A 415 5.24 -25.72 -12.58
CA SER A 415 4.78 -25.60 -11.19
C SER A 415 5.86 -25.08 -10.23
N LEU A 416 7.14 -25.38 -10.51
CA LEU A 416 8.27 -24.85 -9.74
C LEU A 416 8.57 -23.40 -10.09
N SER A 417 8.57 -23.06 -11.39
CA SER A 417 8.87 -21.71 -11.86
C SER A 417 7.86 -20.69 -11.39
N LEU A 418 6.61 -21.10 -11.18
CA LEU A 418 5.56 -20.15 -10.77
C LEU A 418 5.81 -19.53 -9.39
N GLY A 419 6.28 -20.33 -8.43
CA GLY A 419 6.69 -19.80 -7.13
C GLY A 419 7.82 -18.78 -7.27
N GLY A 420 8.81 -19.12 -8.10
CA GLY A 420 9.90 -18.19 -8.41
C GLY A 420 9.43 -16.92 -9.11
N VAL A 421 8.48 -17.02 -10.05
CA VAL A 421 7.90 -15.86 -10.75
C VAL A 421 7.27 -14.89 -9.75
N LEU A 422 6.48 -15.38 -8.79
CA LEU A 422 5.88 -14.54 -7.77
C LEU A 422 6.94 -13.89 -6.86
N VAL A 423 7.98 -14.63 -6.49
CA VAL A 423 9.10 -14.08 -5.69
C VAL A 423 9.81 -12.98 -6.46
N VAL A 424 10.15 -13.20 -7.75
CA VAL A 424 10.83 -12.17 -8.57
C VAL A 424 9.93 -10.96 -8.75
N LEU A 425 8.61 -11.15 -9.00
CA LEU A 425 7.67 -10.07 -9.16
C LEU A 425 7.60 -9.19 -7.90
N ILE A 426 7.36 -9.79 -6.73
CA ILE A 426 7.26 -9.07 -5.44
C ILE A 426 8.59 -8.37 -5.11
N SER A 427 9.70 -9.07 -5.33
CA SER A 427 11.03 -8.51 -5.09
C SER A 427 11.38 -7.37 -6.03
N THR A 428 10.93 -7.43 -7.30
CA THR A 428 11.08 -6.33 -8.25
C THR A 428 10.34 -5.09 -7.75
N MET A 429 9.11 -5.24 -7.26
CA MET A 429 8.36 -4.14 -6.69
C MET A 429 9.11 -3.48 -5.53
N LEU A 430 9.64 -4.30 -4.62
CA LEU A 430 10.33 -3.84 -3.42
C LEU A 430 11.61 -3.06 -3.74
N VAL A 431 12.39 -3.51 -4.75
CA VAL A 431 13.67 -2.88 -5.13
C VAL A 431 13.48 -1.71 -6.11
N SER A 432 12.33 -1.63 -6.77
CA SER A 432 12.03 -0.57 -7.76
C SER A 432 11.53 0.72 -7.13
N TYR A 433 11.14 0.73 -5.86
CA TYR A 433 10.73 1.93 -5.16
C TYR A 433 11.94 2.81 -4.81
N ASP A 434 11.85 4.10 -5.13
CA ASP A 434 12.87 5.10 -4.85
C ASP A 434 12.34 6.16 -3.88
N GLY A 435 12.61 5.97 -2.59
CA GLY A 435 12.20 6.91 -1.54
C GLY A 435 12.91 8.26 -1.61
N VAL A 436 14.12 8.31 -2.21
CA VAL A 436 14.83 9.58 -2.45
C VAL A 436 14.11 10.37 -3.52
N ALA A 437 13.75 9.74 -4.64
CA ALA A 437 13.00 10.38 -5.69
C ALA A 437 11.63 10.87 -5.20
N GLU A 438 10.96 10.10 -4.32
CA GLU A 438 9.68 10.51 -3.74
C GLU A 438 9.85 11.71 -2.79
N ALA A 439 10.84 11.70 -1.92
CA ALA A 439 11.14 12.85 -1.06
C ALA A 439 11.48 14.10 -1.89
N ARG A 440 12.28 13.95 -2.95
CA ARG A 440 12.59 15.04 -3.89
C ARG A 440 11.36 15.54 -4.63
N GLY A 441 10.50 14.67 -5.11
CA GLY A 441 9.33 15.06 -5.87
C GLY A 441 8.20 15.66 -5.02
N ARG A 442 8.12 15.32 -3.73
CA ARG A 442 7.01 15.76 -2.87
C ARG A 442 7.36 16.90 -1.94
N ALA A 443 8.52 16.87 -1.29
CA ALA A 443 8.85 17.78 -0.18
C ALA A 443 10.14 18.58 -0.39
N PHE A 444 11.11 18.02 -1.11
CA PHE A 444 12.44 18.62 -1.28
C PHE A 444 12.84 18.74 -2.76
N PRO A 445 12.10 19.47 -3.59
CA PRO A 445 12.46 19.65 -5.00
C PRO A 445 13.84 20.33 -5.15
N VAL A 446 14.22 21.17 -4.18
CA VAL A 446 15.51 21.85 -4.11
C VAL A 446 16.02 21.78 -2.67
N GLY A 447 17.33 21.60 -2.49
CA GLY A 447 17.99 21.63 -1.19
C GLY A 447 17.79 20.36 -0.36
N GLU A 448 18.40 20.35 0.81
CA GLU A 448 18.45 19.24 1.76
C GLU A 448 17.74 19.59 3.07
N PHE A 449 17.56 20.88 3.36
CA PHE A 449 16.88 21.39 4.54
C PHE A 449 15.86 22.44 4.12
N ASN A 450 14.65 22.36 4.65
CA ASN A 450 13.62 23.38 4.52
C ASN A 450 13.44 24.05 5.89
N ILE A 451 13.68 25.35 5.96
CA ILE A 451 13.38 26.16 7.15
C ILE A 451 12.15 26.99 6.80
N GLN A 452 11.07 26.77 7.51
CA GLN A 452 9.78 27.40 7.26
C GLN A 452 9.21 28.07 8.49
N LEU A 453 8.36 29.08 8.24
CA LEU A 453 7.59 29.70 9.30
C LEU A 453 6.59 28.66 9.86
N ASN A 454 6.55 28.54 11.19
CA ASN A 454 5.68 27.60 11.89
C ASN A 454 4.22 28.10 11.91
N ALA A 455 3.70 28.42 10.75
CA ALA A 455 2.32 28.85 10.60
C ALA A 455 1.40 27.65 10.83
N ASN A 456 0.41 27.84 11.69
CA ASN A 456 -0.65 26.88 11.87
C ASN A 456 -1.47 26.83 10.59
N GLN A 457 -1.45 25.70 9.90
CA GLN A 457 -2.23 25.50 8.66
C GLN A 457 -3.73 25.41 8.91
N SER A 458 -4.15 25.23 10.17
CA SER A 458 -5.54 25.31 10.54
C SER A 458 -5.90 26.75 10.85
N TRP A 459 -6.37 27.47 9.82
CA TRP A 459 -7.27 28.62 9.89
C TRP A 459 -7.20 29.44 11.19
N ASP A 460 -6.41 30.47 11.25
CA ASP A 460 -6.45 31.72 12.06
C ASP A 460 -7.07 31.68 13.49
N THR A 461 -7.18 30.53 14.13
CA THR A 461 -7.88 30.37 15.41
C THR A 461 -7.04 30.72 16.65
N ALA A 462 -5.71 30.76 16.50
CA ALA A 462 -4.83 31.02 17.64
C ALA A 462 -3.89 32.23 17.47
N GLY A 463 -4.16 33.11 16.51
CA GLY A 463 -3.33 34.31 16.31
C GLY A 463 -1.97 34.04 15.66
N ILE A 464 -1.70 32.81 15.19
CA ILE A 464 -0.47 32.42 14.48
C ILE A 464 -0.81 32.20 13.01
N SER A 465 -1.25 33.27 12.34
CA SER A 465 -1.43 33.23 10.88
C SER A 465 -0.06 33.34 10.19
N LEU A 466 0.06 32.84 8.98
CA LEU A 466 1.28 32.97 8.19
C LEU A 466 1.65 34.46 7.99
N SER A 467 0.69 35.28 7.62
CA SER A 467 0.90 36.73 7.49
C SER A 467 1.39 37.38 8.80
N GLY A 468 0.89 36.93 9.96
CA GLY A 468 1.37 37.38 11.27
C GLY A 468 2.83 37.02 11.56
N LEU A 469 3.24 35.78 11.17
CA LEU A 469 4.64 35.36 11.30
C LEU A 469 5.54 36.06 10.28
N GLN A 470 5.06 36.31 9.06
CA GLN A 470 5.79 37.05 8.04
C GLN A 470 6.05 38.49 8.49
N GLN A 471 5.14 39.12 9.22
CA GLN A 471 5.34 40.45 9.83
C GLN A 471 6.48 40.49 10.84
N LYS A 472 6.72 39.37 11.58
CA LYS A 472 7.87 39.26 12.51
C LYS A 472 9.22 39.20 11.77
N ASN A 473 9.21 38.91 10.48
CA ASN A 473 10.35 38.90 9.55
C ASN A 473 11.54 38.05 10.04
N PHE A 474 11.29 36.84 10.50
CA PHE A 474 12.35 35.93 10.98
C PHE A 474 13.32 35.50 9.89
N LEU A 475 12.84 35.34 8.64
CA LEU A 475 13.64 34.96 7.48
C LEU A 475 14.27 36.18 6.79
N ASN A 476 14.73 37.18 7.59
CA ASN A 476 15.33 38.43 7.10
C ASN A 476 16.74 38.21 6.53
N ALA A 477 17.30 39.31 5.98
CA ALA A 477 18.63 39.28 5.37
C ALA A 477 19.75 38.85 6.36
N ASP A 478 19.64 39.20 7.63
CA ASP A 478 20.64 38.79 8.62
C ASP A 478 20.62 37.29 8.89
N PHE A 479 19.42 36.72 8.99
CA PHE A 479 19.23 35.27 9.10
C PHE A 479 19.74 34.53 7.85
N ILE A 480 19.39 35.01 6.65
CA ILE A 480 19.86 34.45 5.38
C ILE A 480 21.39 34.48 5.29
N ASN A 481 22.02 35.64 5.61
CA ASN A 481 23.48 35.76 5.63
C ASN A 481 24.14 34.82 6.65
N ALA A 482 23.49 34.59 7.80
CA ALA A 482 23.98 33.64 8.80
C ALA A 482 23.92 32.19 8.23
N VAL A 483 22.85 31.81 7.56
CA VAL A 483 22.73 30.51 6.92
C VAL A 483 23.76 30.34 5.79
N GLU A 484 23.93 31.35 4.93
CA GLU A 484 24.92 31.32 3.83
C GLU A 484 26.36 31.22 4.34
N SER A 485 26.64 31.73 5.53
CA SER A 485 27.98 31.68 6.15
C SER A 485 28.33 30.29 6.70
N ILE A 486 27.41 29.36 6.80
CA ILE A 486 27.64 28.00 7.30
C ILE A 486 28.49 27.24 6.29
N ASP A 487 29.61 26.69 6.73
CA ASP A 487 30.51 25.90 5.89
C ASP A 487 29.83 24.62 5.38
N GLY A 488 29.62 24.56 4.09
CA GLY A 488 28.92 23.47 3.42
C GLY A 488 27.60 23.89 2.78
N VAL A 489 27.07 25.06 3.08
CA VAL A 489 25.93 25.66 2.35
C VAL A 489 26.44 26.17 1.00
N THR A 490 25.76 25.82 -0.07
CA THR A 490 26.12 26.19 -1.45
C THR A 490 25.11 27.13 -2.11
N GLY A 491 23.94 27.28 -1.50
CA GLY A 491 22.91 28.19 -1.96
C GLY A 491 21.63 28.11 -1.14
N ILE A 492 20.78 29.09 -1.32
CA ILE A 492 19.47 29.17 -0.67
C ILE A 492 18.43 29.46 -1.74
N LYS A 493 17.27 28.78 -1.66
CA LYS A 493 16.10 29.04 -2.48
C LYS A 493 14.97 29.55 -1.62
N HIS A 494 14.36 30.67 -2.00
CA HIS A 494 13.21 31.26 -1.31
C HIS A 494 11.91 30.75 -1.95
N TRP A 495 10.91 30.53 -1.08
CA TRP A 495 9.58 30.12 -1.47
C TRP A 495 8.57 31.12 -0.92
N TYR A 496 7.83 31.74 -1.84
CA TYR A 496 6.89 32.81 -1.53
C TYR A 496 5.47 32.28 -1.52
N TYR A 497 4.75 32.48 -0.45
CA TYR A 497 3.33 32.19 -0.33
C TYR A 497 2.75 32.95 0.85
N THR A 498 1.43 33.24 0.81
CA THR A 498 0.73 33.93 1.90
C THR A 498 -0.70 33.45 2.01
N ASP A 499 -1.34 33.70 3.15
CA ASP A 499 -2.72 33.34 3.45
C ASP A 499 -3.77 34.31 2.87
N ALA A 500 -3.49 34.90 1.73
CA ALA A 500 -4.43 35.76 1.01
C ALA A 500 -5.64 34.95 0.51
N GLU A 501 -6.81 35.61 0.47
CA GLU A 501 -8.04 35.03 -0.08
C GLU A 501 -8.23 35.48 -1.53
N TYR A 502 -8.64 34.55 -2.41
CA TYR A 502 -8.94 34.88 -3.80
C TYR A 502 -10.38 34.57 -4.17
N ARG A 503 -10.91 35.34 -5.14
CA ARG A 503 -12.23 35.14 -5.74
C ARG A 503 -12.12 35.17 -7.27
N VAL A 504 -12.77 34.22 -7.93
CA VAL A 504 -12.85 34.12 -9.38
C VAL A 504 -14.15 33.41 -9.78
N ASN A 505 -14.93 33.99 -10.69
CA ASN A 505 -16.16 33.39 -11.26
C ASN A 505 -17.16 32.84 -10.22
N GLY A 506 -17.27 33.48 -9.05
CA GLY A 506 -18.13 33.02 -7.96
C GLY A 506 -17.49 31.99 -7.02
N ASN A 507 -16.33 31.45 -7.36
CA ASN A 507 -15.56 30.58 -6.51
C ASN A 507 -14.58 31.39 -5.67
N SER A 508 -14.26 30.90 -4.46
CA SER A 508 -13.27 31.50 -3.56
C SER A 508 -12.33 30.45 -2.99
N GLY A 509 -11.15 30.88 -2.63
CA GLY A 509 -10.19 30.02 -1.97
C GLY A 509 -9.13 30.81 -1.22
N LYS A 510 -8.29 30.11 -0.49
CA LYS A 510 -7.23 30.70 0.31
C LYS A 510 -5.88 30.26 -0.21
N TRP A 511 -4.85 31.05 0.13
CA TRP A 511 -3.46 30.80 -0.20
C TRP A 511 -3.09 31.08 -1.66
N ILE A 512 -2.23 32.06 -1.81
CA ILE A 512 -1.58 32.41 -3.07
C ILE A 512 -0.09 32.10 -2.95
N GLN A 513 0.49 31.58 -4.02
CA GLN A 513 1.94 31.37 -4.11
C GLN A 513 2.60 32.37 -5.06
N GLY A 514 3.82 32.76 -4.71
CA GLY A 514 4.67 33.57 -5.57
C GLY A 514 5.73 32.70 -6.27
N PHE A 515 6.24 33.17 -7.40
CA PHE A 515 7.39 32.58 -8.05
C PHE A 515 8.37 33.66 -8.53
N CYS A 516 9.65 33.32 -8.54
CA CYS A 516 10.72 34.21 -8.98
C CYS A 516 11.03 34.01 -10.46
N ARG A 517 11.75 34.95 -11.03
CA ARG A 517 12.18 34.92 -12.44
C ARG A 517 12.95 33.64 -12.82
N ASP A 518 13.78 33.11 -11.94
CA ASP A 518 14.55 31.90 -12.17
C ASP A 518 13.70 30.63 -12.28
N GLU A 519 12.43 30.69 -11.85
CA GLU A 519 11.48 29.59 -11.91
C GLU A 519 10.63 29.56 -13.16
N GLN A 520 10.66 30.62 -13.94
CA GLN A 520 9.92 30.72 -15.20
C GLN A 520 10.11 29.50 -16.11
N GLN A 521 11.33 28.95 -16.18
CA GLN A 521 11.60 27.77 -17.01
C GLN A 521 10.88 26.51 -16.54
N ASN A 522 10.60 26.39 -15.26
CA ASN A 522 9.85 25.26 -14.71
C ASN A 522 8.37 25.38 -15.01
N LEU A 523 7.81 26.59 -14.88
CA LEU A 523 6.44 26.88 -15.28
C LEU A 523 6.22 26.69 -16.79
N GLU A 524 7.19 27.10 -17.62
CA GLU A 524 7.12 26.97 -19.08
C GLU A 524 7.07 25.52 -19.55
N LYS A 525 7.73 24.60 -18.84
CA LYS A 525 7.67 23.15 -19.16
C LYS A 525 6.27 22.56 -19.00
N GLU A 526 5.51 23.07 -18.05
CA GLU A 526 4.17 22.60 -17.71
C GLU A 526 3.06 23.46 -18.34
N ARG A 527 3.41 24.41 -19.22
CA ARG A 527 2.48 25.35 -19.83
C ARG A 527 1.47 24.64 -20.75
N ILE A 528 0.20 24.85 -20.46
CA ILE A 528 -0.93 24.39 -21.28
C ILE A 528 -1.36 25.53 -22.27
N ALA A 529 -1.49 26.75 -21.74
CA ALA A 529 -1.98 27.87 -22.53
C ALA A 529 -1.47 29.23 -21.99
N GLY A 530 -1.52 30.27 -22.81
CA GLY A 530 -1.13 31.63 -22.43
C GLY A 530 0.38 31.80 -22.26
N THR A 531 0.80 32.69 -21.37
CA THR A 531 2.21 33.00 -21.09
C THR A 531 2.59 32.66 -19.63
N THR A 532 3.84 32.25 -19.46
CA THR A 532 4.49 32.08 -18.15
C THR A 532 5.71 32.97 -18.02
N ASP A 533 5.90 33.89 -19.00
CA ASP A 533 7.02 34.83 -18.97
C ASP A 533 6.85 35.83 -17.83
N TYR A 534 7.87 35.90 -16.96
CA TYR A 534 7.84 36.72 -15.75
C TYR A 534 7.60 38.22 -16.08
N ASP A 535 8.30 38.76 -17.09
CA ASP A 535 8.20 40.15 -17.43
C ASP A 535 6.84 40.51 -18.13
N GLU A 536 6.31 39.59 -18.93
CA GLU A 536 4.97 39.75 -19.51
C GLU A 536 3.89 39.72 -18.43
N LEU A 537 4.00 38.81 -17.47
CA LEU A 537 3.07 38.73 -16.33
C LEU A 537 3.13 40.00 -15.48
N VAL A 538 4.33 40.50 -15.20
CA VAL A 538 4.50 41.75 -14.45
C VAL A 538 3.89 42.95 -15.24
N ALA A 539 4.17 43.04 -16.52
CA ALA A 539 3.65 44.14 -17.34
C ALA A 539 2.11 44.10 -17.51
N GLY A 540 1.55 42.88 -17.55
CA GLY A 540 0.11 42.64 -17.76
C GLY A 540 -0.69 42.50 -16.47
N ASN A 541 -0.09 42.64 -15.29
CA ASN A 541 -0.72 42.35 -14.00
C ASN A 541 -1.31 40.93 -13.97
N GLY A 542 -0.48 39.95 -14.42
CA GLY A 542 -0.88 38.58 -14.72
C GLY A 542 -0.74 37.60 -13.55
N ILE A 543 -1.60 36.61 -13.54
CA ILE A 543 -1.57 35.46 -12.64
C ILE A 543 -1.64 34.17 -13.47
N VAL A 544 -1.02 33.10 -12.98
CA VAL A 544 -1.00 31.78 -13.62
C VAL A 544 -1.91 30.83 -12.86
N LEU A 545 -2.80 30.14 -13.58
CA LEU A 545 -3.68 29.09 -13.05
C LEU A 545 -2.94 27.75 -13.09
N LEU A 546 -2.97 27.00 -11.98
CA LEU A 546 -2.51 25.62 -11.91
C LEU A 546 -3.71 24.68 -12.09
N GLN A 547 -3.84 24.10 -13.27
CA GLN A 547 -5.03 23.37 -13.70
C GLN A 547 -5.34 22.17 -12.79
N GLU A 548 -4.35 21.33 -12.49
CA GLU A 548 -4.55 20.14 -11.66
C GLU A 548 -5.08 20.50 -10.26
N ARG A 549 -4.62 21.64 -9.70
CA ARG A 549 -5.10 22.13 -8.42
C ARG A 549 -6.47 22.80 -8.50
N ALA A 550 -6.69 23.54 -9.57
CA ALA A 550 -7.99 24.13 -9.83
C ALA A 550 -9.06 23.05 -9.99
N ASP A 551 -8.76 21.98 -10.75
CA ASP A 551 -9.64 20.81 -10.90
C ASP A 551 -9.90 20.10 -9.57
N LEU A 552 -8.87 19.96 -8.71
CA LEU A 552 -9.00 19.32 -7.40
C LEU A 552 -9.92 20.10 -6.44
N TYR A 553 -9.92 21.43 -6.53
CA TYR A 553 -10.71 22.32 -5.67
C TYR A 553 -11.94 22.89 -6.36
N ASP A 554 -12.28 22.38 -7.55
CA ASP A 554 -13.44 22.78 -8.36
C ASP A 554 -13.46 24.30 -8.67
N ILE A 555 -12.27 24.85 -8.96
CA ILE A 555 -12.07 26.25 -9.31
C ILE A 555 -12.12 26.40 -10.84
N GLU A 556 -13.19 26.96 -11.36
CA GLU A 556 -13.33 27.27 -12.78
C GLU A 556 -12.73 28.64 -13.10
N ALA A 557 -11.62 28.66 -13.87
CA ALA A 557 -11.02 29.88 -14.39
C ALA A 557 -10.38 29.64 -15.76
N ALA A 558 -10.43 30.65 -16.63
CA ALA A 558 -9.91 30.61 -18.00
C ALA A 558 -8.99 31.80 -18.27
N LEU A 559 -8.25 31.73 -19.40
CA LEU A 559 -7.43 32.86 -19.85
C LEU A 559 -8.30 34.12 -20.04
N GLY A 560 -7.85 35.21 -19.44
CA GLY A 560 -8.52 36.52 -19.49
C GLY A 560 -9.47 36.77 -18.33
N ASP A 561 -9.77 35.76 -17.50
CA ASP A 561 -10.59 35.97 -16.30
C ASP A 561 -9.86 36.80 -15.26
N THR A 562 -10.64 37.53 -14.46
CA THR A 562 -10.12 38.36 -13.37
C THR A 562 -10.20 37.63 -12.05
N VAL A 563 -9.06 37.53 -11.36
CA VAL A 563 -8.93 37.00 -10.02
C VAL A 563 -8.74 38.15 -9.04
N GLU A 564 -9.68 38.35 -8.15
CA GLU A 564 -9.53 39.28 -7.04
C GLU A 564 -8.85 38.61 -5.87
N VAL A 565 -7.82 39.25 -5.31
CA VAL A 565 -7.03 38.71 -4.19
C VAL A 565 -7.02 39.73 -3.06
N ASP A 566 -7.45 39.29 -1.88
CA ASP A 566 -7.47 40.05 -0.63
C ASP A 566 -6.24 39.72 0.21
N TYR A 567 -5.34 40.67 0.31
CA TYR A 567 -4.13 40.56 1.10
C TYR A 567 -4.29 41.22 2.46
N LYS A 568 -3.78 40.60 3.51
CA LYS A 568 -3.59 41.25 4.82
C LYS A 568 -2.31 42.10 4.79
N THR A 569 -2.42 43.40 5.01
CA THR A 569 -1.27 44.31 5.06
C THR A 569 -0.61 44.25 6.41
N GLU A 570 0.62 44.83 6.55
CA GLU A 570 1.35 45.01 7.81
C GLU A 570 0.48 45.65 8.90
N SER A 571 -0.40 46.56 8.54
CA SER A 571 -1.33 47.21 9.48
C SER A 571 -2.56 46.40 9.82
N GLY A 572 -2.69 45.17 9.33
CA GLY A 572 -3.87 44.31 9.48
C GLY A 572 -5.09 44.68 8.61
N GLN A 573 -4.93 45.68 7.72
CA GLN A 573 -5.98 46.05 6.80
C GLN A 573 -6.02 45.11 5.60
N ILE A 574 -7.23 44.89 5.04
CA ILE A 574 -7.40 44.12 3.81
C ILE A 574 -7.15 45.05 2.62
N ARG A 575 -6.30 44.62 1.69
CA ARG A 575 -6.04 45.30 0.41
C ARG A 575 -6.39 44.35 -0.73
N THR A 576 -7.43 44.68 -1.48
CA THR A 576 -7.83 43.91 -2.68
C THR A 576 -7.00 44.32 -3.88
N LYS A 577 -6.50 43.34 -4.62
CA LYS A 577 -5.85 43.50 -5.92
C LYS A 577 -6.52 42.57 -6.92
N ALA A 578 -6.65 43.03 -8.17
CA ALA A 578 -7.21 42.26 -9.27
C ALA A 578 -6.10 41.89 -10.25
N TYR A 579 -6.03 40.62 -10.62
CA TYR A 579 -5.08 40.07 -11.56
C TYR A 579 -5.80 39.42 -12.74
N THR A 580 -5.19 39.36 -13.90
CA THR A 580 -5.75 38.67 -15.07
C THR A 580 -5.07 37.32 -15.23
N VAL A 581 -5.83 36.26 -15.44
CA VAL A 581 -5.29 34.94 -15.77
C VAL A 581 -4.63 35.01 -17.15
N MET A 582 -3.31 35.06 -17.20
CA MET A 582 -2.52 35.18 -18.42
C MET A 582 -1.85 33.86 -18.81
N GLY A 583 -1.71 32.93 -17.90
CA GLY A 583 -1.12 31.62 -18.15
C GLY A 583 -1.89 30.51 -17.47
N ILE A 584 -1.88 29.32 -18.07
CA ILE A 584 -2.39 28.08 -17.50
C ILE A 584 -1.29 27.04 -17.62
N VAL A 585 -0.91 26.41 -16.49
CA VAL A 585 0.05 25.32 -16.43
C VAL A 585 -0.63 24.07 -15.86
N ASN A 586 -0.10 22.88 -16.19
CA ASN A 586 -0.67 21.63 -15.71
C ASN A 586 -0.50 21.50 -14.20
N GLU A 587 0.74 21.37 -13.77
CA GLU A 587 1.13 21.25 -12.36
C GLU A 587 2.36 22.13 -12.11
N TYR A 588 2.42 22.71 -10.92
CA TYR A 588 3.62 23.37 -10.44
C TYR A 588 3.77 23.09 -8.95
N SER A 589 4.51 22.06 -8.64
CA SER A 589 4.70 21.60 -7.28
C SER A 589 5.90 22.28 -6.61
N TYR A 590 5.64 22.86 -5.48
CA TYR A 590 6.56 23.59 -4.66
C TYR A 590 6.59 22.97 -3.26
N SER A 591 7.66 22.32 -2.83
CA SER A 591 7.83 21.84 -1.46
C SER A 591 6.53 21.43 -0.74
N GLY A 592 5.64 20.71 -1.42
CA GLY A 592 4.32 20.30 -0.91
C GLY A 592 3.23 21.37 -0.91
N PHE A 593 3.52 22.62 -1.28
CA PHE A 593 2.56 23.73 -1.34
C PHE A 593 2.23 24.12 -2.78
N SER A 594 1.41 23.33 -3.43
CA SER A 594 0.83 23.71 -4.71
C SER A 594 -0.52 24.37 -4.45
N LYS A 595 -0.71 25.60 -4.91
CA LYS A 595 -1.95 26.38 -4.79
C LYS A 595 -2.60 26.51 -6.15
N CYS A 596 -3.88 26.93 -6.23
CA CYS A 596 -4.58 27.07 -7.52
C CYS A 596 -3.98 28.17 -8.39
N PHE A 597 -3.38 29.19 -7.78
CA PHE A 597 -2.82 30.34 -8.50
C PHE A 597 -1.40 30.64 -8.07
N ALA A 598 -0.57 31.01 -9.05
CA ALA A 598 0.79 31.49 -8.86
C ALA A 598 0.98 32.83 -9.58
N LEU A 599 1.74 33.75 -8.97
CA LEU A 599 2.02 35.07 -9.52
C LEU A 599 3.46 35.51 -9.21
N PRO A 600 4.01 36.52 -9.93
CA PRO A 600 5.30 37.10 -9.58
C PRO A 600 5.36 37.55 -8.10
N GLU A 601 6.38 37.13 -7.34
CA GLU A 601 6.52 37.39 -5.90
C GLU A 601 6.45 38.86 -5.53
N GLN A 602 6.91 39.73 -6.42
CA GLN A 602 6.87 41.19 -6.22
C GLN A 602 5.45 41.71 -6.01
N PHE A 603 4.44 41.12 -6.65
CA PHE A 603 3.05 41.55 -6.46
C PHE A 603 2.55 41.29 -5.05
N MET A 604 2.95 40.18 -4.46
CA MET A 604 2.60 39.84 -3.07
C MET A 604 3.27 40.81 -2.11
N ASN A 605 4.59 41.01 -2.27
CA ASN A 605 5.36 41.91 -1.41
C ASN A 605 4.87 43.37 -1.52
N GLU A 606 4.52 43.86 -2.71
CA GLU A 606 3.93 45.18 -2.89
C GLU A 606 2.51 45.31 -2.31
N ALA A 607 1.70 44.25 -2.42
CA ALA A 607 0.33 44.28 -1.91
C ALA A 607 0.27 44.24 -0.39
N THR A 608 1.11 43.43 0.23
CA THR A 608 1.18 43.26 1.69
C THR A 608 2.03 44.32 2.40
N GLY A 609 3.09 44.80 1.75
CA GLY A 609 4.13 45.66 2.33
C GLY A 609 5.18 44.92 3.16
N ILE A 610 5.18 43.58 3.12
CA ILE A 610 6.09 42.69 3.84
C ILE A 610 6.74 41.68 2.90
N ASP A 611 7.83 41.07 3.33
CA ASP A 611 8.41 39.92 2.63
C ASP A 611 7.54 38.68 2.83
N CYS A 612 6.96 38.16 1.73
CA CYS A 612 6.08 36.98 1.75
C CYS A 612 6.86 35.66 1.67
N THR A 613 8.17 35.65 1.99
CA THR A 613 8.91 34.40 2.14
C THR A 613 8.29 33.56 3.26
N GLY A 614 7.84 32.37 2.94
CA GLY A 614 7.27 31.43 3.90
C GLY A 614 8.22 30.28 4.24
N THR A 615 9.09 29.90 3.28
CA THR A 615 10.09 28.83 3.45
C THR A 615 11.37 29.21 2.72
N ILE A 616 12.49 28.79 3.26
CA ILE A 616 13.77 28.74 2.53
C ILE A 616 14.25 27.29 2.44
N SER A 617 14.73 26.89 1.27
CA SER A 617 15.43 25.62 1.07
C SER A 617 16.93 25.84 1.01
N VAL A 618 17.67 25.17 1.89
CA VAL A 618 19.13 25.26 1.98
C VAL A 618 19.75 24.14 1.16
N ILE A 619 20.58 24.54 0.19
CA ILE A 619 21.31 23.62 -0.69
C ILE A 619 22.68 23.35 -0.07
N THR A 620 23.02 22.09 0.10
CA THR A 620 24.20 21.67 0.90
C THR A 620 25.09 20.69 0.13
N ASP A 621 26.40 20.79 0.36
CA ASP A 621 27.30 19.68 0.00
C ASP A 621 27.02 18.47 0.89
N MET A 622 26.53 17.38 0.30
CA MET A 622 26.17 16.14 0.99
C MET A 622 27.30 15.58 1.88
N LYS A 623 28.55 15.93 1.61
CA LYS A 623 29.71 15.53 2.46
C LYS A 623 29.73 16.26 3.79
N LYS A 624 29.09 17.42 3.86
CA LYS A 624 29.02 18.28 5.06
C LYS A 624 27.62 18.31 5.68
N TYR A 625 26.73 17.44 5.22
CA TYR A 625 25.33 17.41 5.62
C TYR A 625 25.17 17.50 7.15
N ASP A 626 25.80 16.60 7.91
CA ASP A 626 25.62 16.51 9.37
C ASP A 626 26.19 17.76 10.09
N THR A 627 27.22 18.40 9.52
CA THR A 627 27.78 19.66 10.05
C THR A 627 26.83 20.83 9.82
N VAL A 628 26.24 20.90 8.61
CA VAL A 628 25.24 21.93 8.27
C VAL A 628 23.98 21.74 9.10
N GLU A 629 23.49 20.50 9.23
CA GLU A 629 22.33 20.18 10.07
C GLU A 629 22.51 20.67 11.52
N ALA A 630 23.64 20.37 12.13
CA ALA A 630 23.95 20.82 13.50
C ALA A 630 24.02 22.35 13.63
N ALA A 631 24.62 23.02 12.63
CA ALA A 631 24.72 24.49 12.62
C ALA A 631 23.36 25.16 12.41
N LEU A 632 22.53 24.63 11.52
CA LEU A 632 21.15 25.10 11.28
C LEU A 632 20.28 24.90 12.51
N ASN A 633 20.35 23.75 13.17
CA ASN A 633 19.66 23.51 14.44
C ASN A 633 20.04 24.50 15.50
N GLN A 634 21.33 24.82 15.62
CA GLN A 634 21.81 25.83 16.59
C GLN A 634 21.31 27.23 16.24
N LEU A 635 21.14 27.56 14.95
CA LEU A 635 20.70 28.88 14.50
C LEU A 635 19.20 29.10 14.79
N ILE A 636 18.39 28.05 14.69
CA ILE A 636 16.94 28.14 14.94
C ILE A 636 16.57 27.79 16.39
N ASP A 637 17.52 27.32 17.19
CA ASP A 637 17.28 26.91 18.57
C ASP A 637 16.65 28.04 19.41
N GLY A 638 15.60 27.69 20.16
CA GLY A 638 14.83 28.66 20.95
C GLY A 638 13.84 29.53 20.16
N ASN A 639 13.70 29.34 18.84
CA ASN A 639 12.70 30.05 18.04
C ASN A 639 11.56 29.12 17.59
N SER A 640 10.46 29.11 18.35
CA SER A 640 9.28 28.29 18.08
C SER A 640 8.52 28.70 16.80
N ASP A 641 8.79 29.87 16.26
CA ASP A 641 8.15 30.38 15.05
C ASP A 641 8.81 29.83 13.75
N LEU A 642 9.94 29.10 13.88
CA LEU A 642 10.63 28.43 12.78
C LEU A 642 10.62 26.91 12.96
N VAL A 643 10.46 26.18 11.86
CA VAL A 643 10.56 24.71 11.79
C VAL A 643 11.53 24.34 10.71
N MET A 644 12.44 23.41 11.01
CA MET A 644 13.29 22.79 10.00
C MET A 644 12.84 21.36 9.71
N GLU A 645 12.70 21.06 8.44
CA GLU A 645 12.48 19.70 7.92
C GLU A 645 13.72 19.27 7.16
N THR A 646 14.07 17.98 7.22
CA THR A 646 15.25 17.46 6.54
C THR A 646 14.87 16.43 5.48
N ILE A 647 15.65 16.36 4.40
CA ILE A 647 15.44 15.35 3.35
C ILE A 647 15.62 13.93 3.88
N LYS A 648 16.52 13.72 4.87
CA LYS A 648 16.72 12.38 5.47
C LYS A 648 15.48 11.89 6.20
N GLU A 649 14.82 12.77 6.95
CA GLU A 649 13.56 12.47 7.63
C GLU A 649 12.47 12.14 6.61
N SER A 650 12.32 12.95 5.56
CA SER A 650 11.35 12.70 4.50
C SER A 650 11.60 11.36 3.79
N ILE A 651 12.86 11.02 3.47
CA ILE A 651 13.22 9.71 2.91
C ILE A 651 12.83 8.59 3.88
N THR A 652 13.11 8.76 5.17
CA THR A 652 12.77 7.77 6.19
C THR A 652 11.26 7.58 6.30
N TYR A 653 10.51 8.68 6.30
CA TYR A 653 9.05 8.67 6.33
C TYR A 653 8.44 7.93 5.13
N TYR A 654 8.75 8.35 3.89
CA TYR A 654 8.20 7.72 2.69
C TYR A 654 8.65 6.27 2.55
N SER A 655 9.92 5.97 2.84
CA SER A 655 10.43 4.60 2.83
C SER A 655 9.76 3.73 3.90
N GLY A 656 9.47 4.28 5.07
CA GLY A 656 8.76 3.60 6.16
C GLY A 656 7.34 3.22 5.77
N LEU A 657 6.58 4.13 5.16
CA LEU A 657 5.24 3.88 4.65
C LEU A 657 5.22 2.72 3.63
N GLN A 658 6.18 2.72 2.72
CA GLN A 658 6.31 1.67 1.71
C GLN A 658 6.78 0.34 2.31
N GLN A 659 7.69 0.35 3.29
CA GLN A 659 8.15 -0.87 3.96
C GLN A 659 7.01 -1.59 4.68
N LEU A 660 6.09 -0.89 5.31
CA LEU A 660 4.89 -1.48 5.91
C LEU A 660 4.04 -2.19 4.86
N SER A 661 3.80 -1.55 3.72
CA SER A 661 3.02 -2.12 2.62
C SER A 661 3.72 -3.34 1.99
N PHE A 662 5.03 -3.26 1.77
CA PHE A 662 5.80 -4.35 1.16
C PHE A 662 6.15 -5.46 2.14
N GLY A 663 6.21 -5.20 3.44
CA GLY A 663 6.43 -6.21 4.47
C GLY A 663 5.42 -7.34 4.39
N VAL A 664 4.17 -7.01 4.15
CA VAL A 664 3.08 -7.97 3.94
C VAL A 664 3.31 -8.81 2.68
N LEU A 665 3.70 -8.17 1.57
CA LEU A 665 4.01 -8.88 0.32
C LEU A 665 5.22 -9.81 0.48
N LEU A 666 6.20 -9.44 1.31
CA LEU A 666 7.34 -10.30 1.64
C LEU A 666 6.88 -11.58 2.38
N ILE A 667 5.97 -11.47 3.34
CA ILE A 667 5.40 -12.63 4.03
C ILE A 667 4.69 -13.56 3.03
N VAL A 668 3.90 -12.99 2.10
CA VAL A 668 3.27 -13.76 1.02
C VAL A 668 4.32 -14.45 0.15
N ALA A 669 5.43 -13.77 -0.20
CA ALA A 669 6.53 -14.36 -0.96
C ALA A 669 7.16 -15.56 -0.23
N VAL A 670 7.40 -15.45 1.07
CA VAL A 670 7.93 -16.56 1.90
C VAL A 670 6.98 -17.76 1.89
N ILE A 671 5.67 -17.54 2.02
CA ILE A 671 4.66 -18.60 1.96
C ILE A 671 4.69 -19.29 0.59
N VAL A 672 4.83 -18.52 -0.49
CA VAL A 672 4.93 -19.04 -1.87
C VAL A 672 6.20 -19.88 -2.06
N VAL A 673 7.33 -19.47 -1.49
CA VAL A 673 8.58 -20.26 -1.50
C VAL A 673 8.39 -21.57 -0.77
N CYS A 674 7.83 -21.55 0.45
CA CYS A 674 7.51 -22.76 1.21
C CYS A 674 6.58 -23.70 0.42
N PHE A 675 5.54 -23.16 -0.22
CA PHE A 675 4.65 -23.91 -1.08
C PHE A 675 5.39 -24.58 -2.25
N SER A 676 6.28 -23.84 -2.92
CA SER A 676 7.08 -24.35 -4.04
C SER A 676 8.05 -25.45 -3.62
N LEU A 677 8.69 -25.32 -2.45
CA LEU A 677 9.57 -26.35 -1.88
C LEU A 677 8.80 -27.62 -1.54
N ILE A 678 7.63 -27.51 -0.91
CA ILE A 678 6.77 -28.67 -0.60
C ILE A 678 6.32 -29.36 -1.89
N ASN A 679 5.96 -28.59 -2.92
CA ASN A 679 5.60 -29.12 -4.22
C ASN A 679 6.77 -29.85 -4.91
N LEU A 680 7.99 -29.32 -4.82
CA LEU A 680 9.20 -29.97 -5.32
C LEU A 680 9.43 -31.33 -4.64
N VAL A 681 9.38 -31.36 -3.32
CA VAL A 681 9.54 -32.58 -2.51
C VAL A 681 8.47 -33.61 -2.90
N ASN A 682 7.20 -33.18 -2.96
CA ASN A 682 6.10 -34.04 -3.33
C ASN A 682 6.25 -34.63 -4.73
N THR A 683 6.61 -33.82 -5.71
CA THR A 683 6.84 -34.25 -7.08
C THR A 683 7.99 -35.24 -7.19
N THR A 684 9.10 -34.96 -6.49
CA THR A 684 10.29 -35.84 -6.48
C THR A 684 9.97 -37.18 -5.84
N ILE A 685 9.31 -37.21 -4.68
CA ILE A 685 8.90 -38.45 -4.01
C ILE A 685 7.95 -39.26 -4.89
N THR A 686 6.95 -38.61 -5.49
CA THR A 686 5.98 -39.29 -6.35
C THR A 686 6.64 -39.84 -7.61
N ASN A 687 7.58 -39.12 -8.20
CA ASN A 687 8.38 -39.59 -9.34
C ASN A 687 9.22 -40.81 -8.96
N PHE A 688 9.85 -40.81 -7.81
CA PHE A 688 10.61 -41.94 -7.31
C PHE A 688 9.73 -43.17 -7.09
N LEU A 689 8.58 -42.99 -6.42
CA LEU A 689 7.65 -44.12 -6.15
C LEU A 689 7.05 -44.70 -7.43
N SER A 690 6.73 -43.90 -8.43
CA SER A 690 6.17 -44.37 -9.70
C SER A 690 7.18 -45.21 -10.51
N ARG A 691 8.49 -44.98 -10.29
CA ARG A 691 9.57 -45.67 -11.03
C ARG A 691 10.27 -46.74 -10.21
N ARG A 692 9.70 -47.14 -9.08
CA ARG A 692 10.32 -48.11 -8.15
C ARG A 692 10.73 -49.43 -8.84
N GLN A 693 9.95 -49.95 -9.77
CA GLN A 693 10.27 -51.17 -10.49
C GLN A 693 11.43 -50.97 -11.51
N GLU A 694 11.44 -49.85 -12.23
CA GLU A 694 12.53 -49.49 -13.15
C GLU A 694 13.86 -49.33 -12.41
N ILE A 695 13.82 -48.62 -11.24
CA ILE A 695 14.96 -48.44 -10.38
C ILE A 695 15.46 -49.78 -9.84
N GLY A 696 14.56 -50.68 -9.43
CA GLY A 696 14.90 -52.04 -9.01
C GLY A 696 15.58 -52.85 -10.10
N MET A 697 15.09 -52.77 -11.37
CA MET A 697 15.74 -53.42 -12.50
C MET A 697 17.12 -52.85 -12.79
N LEU A 698 17.32 -51.51 -12.73
CA LEU A 698 18.63 -50.85 -12.90
C LEU A 698 19.60 -51.30 -11.82
N GLN A 699 19.15 -51.45 -10.59
CA GLN A 699 19.98 -51.98 -9.48
C GLN A 699 20.36 -53.46 -9.68
N ALA A 700 19.41 -54.25 -10.20
CA ALA A 700 19.66 -55.67 -10.55
C ALA A 700 20.72 -55.84 -11.65
N ILE A 701 20.81 -54.89 -12.58
CA ILE A 701 21.82 -54.85 -13.66
C ILE A 701 23.16 -54.26 -13.17
N GLY A 702 23.26 -53.81 -11.91
CA GLY A 702 24.51 -53.34 -11.31
C GLY A 702 24.58 -51.86 -10.96
N LEU A 703 23.51 -51.08 -11.07
CA LEU A 703 23.48 -49.68 -10.67
C LEU A 703 23.70 -49.56 -9.16
N SER A 704 24.79 -48.94 -8.70
CA SER A 704 25.07 -48.75 -7.28
C SER A 704 24.18 -47.72 -6.63
N LYS A 705 23.96 -47.80 -5.30
CA LYS A 705 23.18 -46.79 -4.53
C LYS A 705 23.75 -45.39 -4.71
N LYS A 706 25.06 -45.22 -4.77
CA LYS A 706 25.71 -43.91 -5.00
C LYS A 706 25.40 -43.34 -6.40
N GLN A 707 25.38 -44.19 -7.40
CA GLN A 707 25.03 -43.79 -8.79
C GLN A 707 23.54 -43.42 -8.90
N LEU A 708 22.66 -44.16 -8.22
CA LEU A 708 21.24 -43.84 -8.13
C LEU A 708 21.00 -42.45 -7.50
N ILE A 709 21.63 -42.19 -6.34
CA ILE A 709 21.51 -40.87 -5.69
C ILE A 709 22.03 -39.76 -6.61
N LYS A 710 23.21 -39.95 -7.24
CA LYS A 710 23.74 -38.98 -8.21
C LYS A 710 22.77 -38.75 -9.39
N MET A 711 22.15 -39.78 -9.92
CA MET A 711 21.16 -39.65 -10.99
C MET A 711 19.94 -38.82 -10.55
N LEU A 712 19.41 -39.05 -9.34
CA LEU A 712 18.29 -38.28 -8.78
C LEU A 712 18.69 -36.82 -8.51
N CYS A 713 19.90 -36.57 -8.00
CA CYS A 713 20.42 -35.22 -7.82
C CYS A 713 20.55 -34.47 -9.15
N TYR A 714 21.07 -35.10 -10.21
CA TYR A 714 21.15 -34.50 -11.56
C TYR A 714 19.75 -34.25 -12.14
N GLU A 715 18.76 -35.13 -11.91
CA GLU A 715 17.39 -34.92 -12.33
C GLU A 715 16.77 -33.71 -11.62
N GLY A 716 16.93 -33.58 -10.31
CA GLY A 716 16.51 -32.42 -9.52
C GLY A 716 17.19 -31.13 -9.98
N LEU A 717 18.50 -31.14 -10.19
CA LEU A 717 19.27 -30.00 -10.67
C LEU A 717 18.79 -29.54 -12.06
N MET A 718 18.48 -30.46 -12.97
CA MET A 718 17.91 -30.10 -14.28
C MET A 718 16.54 -29.45 -14.14
N TYR A 719 15.65 -29.97 -13.27
CA TYR A 719 14.36 -29.31 -12.99
C TYR A 719 14.55 -27.91 -12.45
N SER A 720 15.48 -27.72 -11.50
CA SER A 720 15.77 -26.40 -10.94
C SER A 720 16.30 -25.44 -12.00
N VAL A 721 17.27 -25.85 -12.83
CA VAL A 721 17.85 -24.98 -13.88
C VAL A 721 16.77 -24.54 -14.87
N PHE A 722 15.94 -25.47 -15.36
CA PHE A 722 14.88 -25.11 -16.31
C PHE A 722 13.79 -24.27 -15.64
N ALA A 723 13.41 -24.55 -14.39
CA ALA A 723 12.45 -23.74 -13.65
C ALA A 723 12.98 -22.31 -13.43
N THR A 724 14.26 -22.17 -13.09
CA THR A 724 14.93 -20.88 -12.95
C THR A 724 14.94 -20.08 -14.25
N LEU A 725 15.25 -20.70 -15.38
CA LEU A 725 15.20 -20.00 -16.68
C LEU A 725 13.78 -19.46 -16.97
N VAL A 726 12.74 -20.28 -16.73
CA VAL A 726 11.35 -19.83 -16.88
C VAL A 726 11.01 -18.74 -15.88
N THR A 727 11.46 -18.87 -14.63
CA THR A 727 11.28 -17.87 -13.58
C THR A 727 11.90 -16.52 -13.97
N LEU A 728 13.13 -16.53 -14.45
CA LEU A 728 13.81 -15.31 -14.86
C LEU A 728 13.09 -14.62 -16.02
N VAL A 729 12.72 -15.36 -17.06
CA VAL A 729 12.05 -14.78 -18.23
C VAL A 729 10.67 -14.23 -17.86
N LEU A 730 9.81 -15.06 -17.26
CA LEU A 730 8.45 -14.64 -16.91
C LEU A 730 8.40 -13.69 -15.71
N GLY A 731 9.21 -13.93 -14.69
CA GLY A 731 9.25 -13.11 -13.49
C GLY A 731 9.77 -11.70 -13.78
N THR A 732 10.83 -11.58 -14.58
CA THR A 732 11.36 -10.28 -15.02
C THR A 732 10.35 -9.54 -15.90
N GLY A 733 9.73 -10.22 -16.86
CA GLY A 733 8.73 -9.61 -17.74
C GLY A 733 7.51 -9.12 -16.97
N LEU A 734 6.96 -9.95 -16.08
CA LEU A 734 5.82 -9.56 -15.25
C LEU A 734 6.20 -8.51 -14.21
N GLY A 735 7.41 -8.56 -13.64
CA GLY A 735 7.94 -7.55 -12.73
C GLY A 735 8.06 -6.19 -13.42
N PHE A 736 8.60 -6.15 -14.63
CA PHE A 736 8.65 -4.92 -15.43
C PHE A 736 7.24 -4.36 -15.71
N LEU A 737 6.32 -5.20 -16.16
CA LEU A 737 4.95 -4.78 -16.45
C LEU A 737 4.24 -4.24 -15.21
N SER A 738 4.42 -4.89 -14.05
CA SER A 738 3.80 -4.42 -12.81
C SER A 738 4.36 -3.08 -12.35
N VAL A 739 5.67 -2.82 -12.49
CA VAL A 739 6.25 -1.49 -12.23
C VAL A 739 5.63 -0.45 -13.17
N GLN A 740 5.51 -0.75 -14.47
CA GLN A 740 4.89 0.19 -15.43
C GLN A 740 3.41 0.50 -15.10
N VAL A 741 2.67 -0.48 -14.59
CA VAL A 741 1.28 -0.26 -14.14
C VAL A 741 1.29 0.67 -12.91
N VAL A 742 2.10 0.37 -11.88
CA VAL A 742 2.18 1.18 -10.66
C VAL A 742 2.60 2.61 -10.94
N VAL A 743 3.61 2.82 -11.80
CA VAL A 743 4.07 4.18 -12.20
C VAL A 743 2.93 4.99 -12.81
N LYS A 744 2.10 4.36 -13.65
CA LYS A 744 1.03 5.07 -14.34
C LYS A 744 -0.22 5.31 -13.49
N THR A 745 -0.45 4.51 -12.47
CA THR A 745 -1.75 4.47 -11.79
C THR A 745 -1.69 4.76 -10.29
N MET A 746 -0.54 4.61 -9.64
CA MET A 746 -0.45 4.68 -8.18
C MET A 746 0.63 5.64 -7.69
N ASN A 747 1.87 5.45 -8.14
CA ASN A 747 3.01 6.19 -7.62
C ASN A 747 4.10 6.32 -8.71
N PRO A 748 4.42 7.54 -9.19
CA PRO A 748 5.42 7.77 -10.24
C PRO A 748 6.87 7.49 -9.79
N TYR A 749 7.12 7.32 -8.49
CA TYR A 749 8.47 7.16 -7.92
C TYR A 749 8.94 5.71 -7.88
N PHE A 750 8.44 4.87 -8.78
CA PHE A 750 8.93 3.53 -9.01
C PHE A 750 9.79 3.48 -10.28
N TYR A 751 11.05 3.11 -10.15
CA TYR A 751 11.98 2.95 -11.27
C TYR A 751 12.37 1.48 -11.37
N TYR A 752 12.12 0.85 -12.52
CA TYR A 752 12.41 -0.56 -12.68
C TYR A 752 13.86 -0.89 -12.31
N SER A 753 14.02 -1.71 -11.28
CA SER A 753 15.29 -2.25 -10.81
C SER A 753 15.20 -3.77 -10.71
N PHE A 754 16.23 -4.46 -11.22
CA PHE A 754 16.25 -5.92 -11.16
C PHE A 754 16.72 -6.40 -9.78
N PRO A 755 15.98 -7.31 -9.09
CA PRO A 755 16.28 -7.75 -7.74
C PRO A 755 17.44 -8.76 -7.65
N TRP A 756 18.66 -8.36 -7.99
CA TRP A 756 19.84 -9.22 -8.07
C TRP A 756 20.09 -10.07 -6.83
N LEU A 757 20.03 -9.46 -5.65
CA LEU A 757 20.33 -10.14 -4.39
C LEU A 757 19.32 -11.27 -4.11
N ILE A 758 18.04 -11.00 -4.29
CA ILE A 758 16.97 -11.96 -3.99
C ILE A 758 16.98 -13.08 -5.04
N VAL A 759 17.26 -12.74 -6.31
CA VAL A 759 17.42 -13.74 -7.37
C VAL A 759 18.62 -14.65 -7.07
N LEU A 760 19.74 -14.10 -6.60
CA LEU A 760 20.91 -14.92 -6.21
C LEU A 760 20.59 -15.83 -5.02
N ILE A 761 19.88 -15.35 -4.01
CA ILE A 761 19.41 -16.17 -2.88
C ILE A 761 18.46 -17.28 -3.35
N TYR A 762 17.55 -16.96 -4.28
CA TYR A 762 16.64 -17.95 -4.86
C TYR A 762 17.38 -19.04 -5.68
N LEU A 763 18.51 -18.68 -6.30
CA LEU A 763 19.36 -19.60 -7.07
C LEU A 763 20.22 -20.52 -6.20
N ALA A 764 20.61 -20.08 -5.00
CA ALA A 764 21.40 -20.85 -4.05
C ALA A 764 20.57 -21.93 -3.34
#